data_dcfa5573ba82cc5a72e4d47a2ea5e638
#
_entry.id   dcfa5573ba82cc5a72e4d47a2ea5e638
#
_cell.length_a   1.000
_cell.length_b   1.000
_cell.length_c   1.000
_cell.angle_alpha   90.00
_cell.angle_beta   90.00
_cell.angle_gamma   90.00
#
_symmetry.space_group_name_H-M   'P 1'
#
loop_
_entity.id
_entity.type
_entity.pdbx_description
1 polymer ?
#
loop_
_entity_poly.entity_id
_entity_poly.type
_entity_poly.pdbx_seq_one_letter_code
_entity_poly.pdbx_strand_id
1 'polypeptide(L)'
;MSSLWKFFTSLRLTVWLLGISVLLVFLGSLAQVNEGLWNAQARWFKSWAITTQVGNFRIPFFPGGHLLGSLLLVNLLAAHFKRFKFSFEKFGIQLTHFGVIVMIVGQGITDHEQVESFLGFEEGESRNFTEHHRDAELVFLRDKDADTDEVVSFPEDLFKPTGLFSKSKLPANLKHEKLPFTVRVLEFGMNGDVLSPATVKTMAERLKTALATLDGKFSSAETLMPVAEIDVANVERAMVWRRAMKKLGGSNDELLAEVKRRAADPKQATELMAAVKKQFREDMLGAFKRAGEQARKFGEPRMGPEMQFVAELEEAGHLADAEKEEARATNGSGRGARIVNRAEVKDDKMGRNFQWAVFEILEGGKSLGTWLASSRLNPQEIEVDGQKWRVQMRNERYYLPYNLQLVRARQEVYQGTSQAKIFASRVRILNANTKEDRATDITMNNPLRYAGLTFYQSTMGQGERGPGTAALLSALSGRPPSDFVDMEEKEGGRNSGLQVVGNPSMLAPYTGCLLVGFGMLWQFLFHLTNFLAKRAGLPPPGFGVPHALLPLCALLIMVPDVFIAWIAIKNGTFFALAVVAVTPFIRGVLAWQVWRGKFLVFAMVLLLAPTIIAVPFALKYQETHGSMLWPVSIAQFAAFLGIAYVVFSNRPSSSTPAHA
;
A
#
# COMPACT_ATOMS: atom_id res chain seq x y z
N MET A 1 -36.83 25.38 16.13
CA MET A 1 -35.73 24.59 15.54
C MET A 1 -35.99 24.44 14.06
N SER A 2 -35.00 24.79 13.22
CA SER A 2 -35.14 24.71 11.77
C SER A 2 -35.43 23.25 11.33
N SER A 3 -36.16 23.06 10.23
CA SER A 3 -36.45 21.77 9.62
C SER A 3 -35.16 20.98 9.36
N LEU A 4 -34.08 21.67 9.00
CA LEU A 4 -32.77 21.12 8.77
C LEU A 4 -32.15 20.44 10.01
N TRP A 5 -32.31 21.05 11.21
CA TRP A 5 -31.82 20.47 12.46
C TRP A 5 -32.55 19.18 12.83
N LYS A 6 -33.88 19.14 12.59
CA LYS A 6 -34.67 17.93 12.79
C LYS A 6 -34.23 16.80 11.87
N PHE A 7 -33.89 17.12 10.61
CA PHE A 7 -33.41 16.17 9.64
C PHE A 7 -32.07 15.56 10.07
N PHE A 8 -31.04 16.38 10.37
CA PHE A 8 -29.73 15.89 10.77
C PHE A 8 -29.71 15.16 12.12
N THR A 9 -30.67 15.39 13.00
CA THR A 9 -30.76 14.67 14.28
C THR A 9 -31.64 13.42 14.21
N SER A 10 -32.05 13.02 13.01
CA SER A 10 -32.99 11.90 12.81
C SER A 10 -32.27 10.55 12.80
N LEU A 11 -32.77 9.59 13.57
CA LEU A 11 -32.29 8.20 13.53
C LEU A 11 -32.60 7.54 12.18
N ARG A 12 -33.66 7.94 11.49
CA ARG A 12 -34.00 7.43 10.17
C ARG A 12 -32.86 7.76 9.16
N LEU A 13 -32.32 8.97 9.25
CA LEU A 13 -31.17 9.36 8.42
C LEU A 13 -29.96 8.45 8.69
N THR A 14 -29.64 8.18 9.96
CA THR A 14 -28.54 7.26 10.32
C THR A 14 -28.71 5.89 9.67
N VAL A 15 -29.91 5.30 9.75
CA VAL A 15 -30.19 3.97 9.17
C VAL A 15 -30.03 3.98 7.66
N TRP A 16 -30.54 5.02 6.97
CA TRP A 16 -30.37 5.15 5.52
C TRP A 16 -28.90 5.30 5.13
N LEU A 17 -28.13 6.16 5.83
CA LEU A 17 -26.71 6.35 5.55
C LEU A 17 -25.91 5.05 5.76
N LEU A 18 -26.20 4.31 6.84
CA LEU A 18 -25.57 3.01 7.07
C LEU A 18 -25.93 1.98 5.99
N GLY A 19 -27.21 1.92 5.58
CA GLY A 19 -27.63 1.03 4.49
C GLY A 19 -26.92 1.34 3.16
N ILE A 20 -26.82 2.63 2.80
CA ILE A 20 -26.09 3.06 1.61
C ILE A 20 -24.57 2.76 1.75
N SER A 21 -24.01 2.92 2.96
CA SER A 21 -22.60 2.60 3.21
C SER A 21 -22.30 1.10 3.05
N VAL A 22 -23.20 0.21 3.50
CA VAL A 22 -23.07 -1.24 3.26
C VAL A 22 -23.08 -1.54 1.76
N LEU A 23 -24.00 -0.91 1.02
CA LEU A 23 -24.06 -1.07 -0.44
C LEU A 23 -22.81 -0.52 -1.12
N LEU A 24 -22.28 0.63 -0.66
CA LEU A 24 -21.02 1.20 -1.16
C LEU A 24 -19.86 0.21 -0.98
N VAL A 25 -19.72 -0.37 0.21
CA VAL A 25 -18.65 -1.35 0.51
C VAL A 25 -18.80 -2.58 -0.38
N PHE A 26 -20.01 -3.09 -0.55
CA PHE A 26 -20.27 -4.25 -1.40
C PHE A 26 -19.90 -3.98 -2.86
N LEU A 27 -20.42 -2.89 -3.43
CA LEU A 27 -20.14 -2.52 -4.84
C LEU A 27 -18.68 -2.16 -5.06
N GLY A 28 -18.05 -1.43 -4.12
CA GLY A 28 -16.64 -1.08 -4.17
C GLY A 28 -15.73 -2.31 -4.11
N SER A 29 -16.08 -3.32 -3.30
CA SER A 29 -15.35 -4.59 -3.23
C SER A 29 -15.46 -5.38 -4.54
N LEU A 30 -16.62 -5.39 -5.18
CA LEU A 30 -16.79 -6.01 -6.50
C LEU A 30 -16.00 -5.26 -7.59
N ALA A 31 -15.97 -3.93 -7.52
CA ALA A 31 -15.24 -3.11 -8.48
C ALA A 31 -13.73 -3.39 -8.48
N GLN A 32 -13.15 -3.80 -7.34
CA GLN A 32 -11.73 -4.14 -7.23
C GLN A 32 -11.29 -5.22 -8.23
N VAL A 33 -12.18 -6.16 -8.58
CA VAL A 33 -11.86 -7.24 -9.53
C VAL A 33 -11.46 -6.70 -10.91
N ASN A 34 -12.15 -5.63 -11.35
CA ASN A 34 -11.94 -5.06 -12.68
C ASN A 34 -11.08 -3.79 -12.67
N GLU A 35 -11.23 -2.96 -11.64
CA GLU A 35 -10.55 -1.66 -11.54
C GLU A 35 -9.20 -1.76 -10.82
N GLY A 36 -8.94 -2.86 -10.11
CA GLY A 36 -7.81 -3.02 -9.21
C GLY A 36 -8.02 -2.29 -7.88
N LEU A 37 -7.20 -2.63 -6.88
CA LEU A 37 -7.35 -2.14 -5.50
C LEU A 37 -7.27 -0.61 -5.41
N TRP A 38 -6.23 -0.01 -6.01
CA TRP A 38 -5.98 1.43 -5.88
C TRP A 38 -7.04 2.29 -6.54
N ASN A 39 -7.44 1.92 -7.77
CA ASN A 39 -8.46 2.68 -8.50
C ASN A 39 -9.83 2.55 -7.85
N ALA A 40 -10.18 1.35 -7.39
CA ALA A 40 -11.42 1.13 -6.65
C ALA A 40 -11.43 1.92 -5.34
N GLN A 41 -10.31 1.93 -4.58
CA GLN A 41 -10.19 2.71 -3.36
C GLN A 41 -10.36 4.20 -3.62
N ALA A 42 -9.66 4.75 -4.61
CA ALA A 42 -9.73 6.16 -4.98
C ALA A 42 -11.14 6.56 -5.45
N ARG A 43 -11.76 5.73 -6.30
CA ARG A 43 -13.04 6.03 -6.93
C ARG A 43 -14.23 5.84 -6.00
N TRP A 44 -14.27 4.75 -5.21
CA TRP A 44 -15.42 4.40 -4.37
C TRP A 44 -15.31 4.95 -2.96
N PHE A 45 -14.15 4.84 -2.31
CA PHE A 45 -14.00 5.15 -0.90
C PHE A 45 -13.41 6.55 -0.65
N LYS A 46 -12.44 6.99 -1.45
CA LYS A 46 -11.77 8.30 -1.30
C LYS A 46 -12.35 9.38 -2.24
N SER A 47 -13.63 9.29 -2.60
CA SER A 47 -14.31 10.27 -3.44
C SER A 47 -15.57 10.83 -2.78
N TRP A 48 -16.00 12.01 -3.23
CA TRP A 48 -17.28 12.60 -2.84
C TRP A 48 -18.45 12.00 -3.62
N ALA A 49 -18.23 11.65 -4.87
CA ALA A 49 -19.23 11.06 -5.74
C ALA A 49 -18.58 10.09 -6.73
N ILE A 50 -19.24 8.98 -6.95
CA ILE A 50 -18.84 8.01 -7.96
C ILE A 50 -19.47 8.44 -9.28
N THR A 51 -18.61 8.64 -10.28
CA THR A 51 -19.04 9.12 -11.60
C THR A 51 -18.94 8.04 -12.65
N THR A 52 -19.83 8.11 -13.64
CA THR A 52 -19.75 7.36 -14.90
C THR A 52 -19.60 8.31 -16.06
N GLN A 53 -18.93 7.87 -17.12
CA GLN A 53 -18.77 8.65 -18.33
C GLN A 53 -19.90 8.32 -19.29
N VAL A 54 -20.64 9.37 -19.70
CA VAL A 54 -21.69 9.27 -20.72
C VAL A 54 -21.36 10.28 -21.81
N GLY A 55 -20.82 9.79 -22.92
CA GLY A 55 -20.25 10.66 -23.95
C GLY A 55 -19.07 11.46 -23.40
N ASN A 56 -19.11 12.79 -23.53
CA ASN A 56 -18.08 13.71 -23.03
C ASN A 56 -18.32 14.21 -21.59
N PHE A 57 -19.40 13.74 -20.94
CA PHE A 57 -19.78 14.19 -19.60
C PHE A 57 -19.53 13.12 -18.55
N ARG A 58 -19.06 13.56 -17.37
CA ARG A 58 -18.99 12.72 -16.18
C ARG A 58 -20.19 13.00 -15.29
N ILE A 59 -21.06 12.00 -15.13
CA ILE A 59 -22.30 12.11 -14.37
C ILE A 59 -22.13 11.39 -13.03
N PRO A 60 -22.37 12.04 -11.87
CA PRO A 60 -22.40 11.37 -10.58
C PRO A 60 -23.64 10.50 -10.48
N PHE A 61 -23.48 9.22 -10.15
CA PHE A 61 -24.59 8.28 -10.03
C PHE A 61 -24.73 7.65 -8.64
N PHE A 62 -23.64 7.70 -7.81
CA PHE A 62 -23.66 7.15 -6.46
C PHE A 62 -22.81 7.99 -5.50
N PRO A 63 -23.16 8.10 -4.20
CA PRO A 63 -22.34 8.83 -3.24
C PRO A 63 -21.06 8.07 -2.92
N GLY A 64 -19.95 8.78 -2.84
CA GLY A 64 -18.66 8.22 -2.46
C GLY A 64 -18.46 8.15 -0.94
N GLY A 65 -17.40 7.46 -0.52
CA GLY A 65 -17.11 7.23 0.91
C GLY A 65 -16.88 8.52 1.70
N HIS A 66 -16.21 9.53 1.14
CA HIS A 66 -16.02 10.83 1.81
C HIS A 66 -17.35 11.53 2.08
N LEU A 67 -18.29 11.50 1.14
CA LEU A 67 -19.62 12.10 1.34
C LEU A 67 -20.40 11.37 2.44
N LEU A 68 -20.46 10.03 2.35
CA LEU A 68 -21.20 9.24 3.34
C LEU A 68 -20.60 9.34 4.74
N GLY A 69 -19.28 9.27 4.86
CA GLY A 69 -18.56 9.42 6.12
C GLY A 69 -18.79 10.79 6.75
N SER A 70 -18.74 11.87 5.94
CA SER A 70 -19.00 13.24 6.40
C SER A 70 -20.46 13.42 6.87
N LEU A 71 -21.41 12.88 6.11
CA LEU A 71 -22.84 12.94 6.50
C LEU A 71 -23.12 12.14 7.77
N LEU A 72 -22.51 10.95 7.92
CA LEU A 72 -22.60 10.16 9.15
C LEU A 72 -22.00 10.90 10.34
N LEU A 73 -20.85 11.55 10.18
CA LEU A 73 -20.23 12.35 11.24
C LEU A 73 -21.13 13.52 11.66
N VAL A 74 -21.66 14.28 10.70
CA VAL A 74 -22.58 15.40 10.97
C VAL A 74 -23.85 14.91 11.67
N ASN A 75 -24.44 13.80 11.20
CA ASN A 75 -25.62 13.20 11.80
C ASN A 75 -25.34 12.73 13.25
N LEU A 76 -24.20 12.08 13.48
CA LEU A 76 -23.80 11.59 14.79
C LEU A 76 -23.55 12.74 15.77
N LEU A 77 -22.81 13.78 15.35
CA LEU A 77 -22.57 14.99 16.13
C LEU A 77 -23.88 15.71 16.47
N ALA A 78 -24.75 15.94 15.48
CA ALA A 78 -26.04 16.60 15.68
C ALA A 78 -26.95 15.82 16.65
N ALA A 79 -27.00 14.50 16.50
CA ALA A 79 -27.75 13.63 17.39
C ALA A 79 -27.15 13.60 18.79
N HIS A 80 -25.84 13.60 18.91
CA HIS A 80 -25.10 13.64 20.16
C HIS A 80 -25.40 14.94 20.91
N PHE A 81 -25.22 16.11 20.30
CA PHE A 81 -25.49 17.41 20.92
C PHE A 81 -26.95 17.58 21.32
N LYS A 82 -27.89 17.12 20.50
CA LYS A 82 -29.31 17.20 20.82
C LYS A 82 -29.72 16.36 22.01
N ARG A 83 -29.13 15.16 22.16
CA ARG A 83 -29.51 14.17 23.17
C ARG A 83 -28.51 14.10 24.32
N PHE A 84 -27.53 14.99 24.33
CA PHE A 84 -26.53 15.02 25.36
C PHE A 84 -27.17 15.30 26.73
N LYS A 85 -27.10 14.31 27.61
CA LYS A 85 -27.40 14.44 29.01
C LYS A 85 -26.32 13.71 29.78
N PHE A 86 -25.55 14.46 30.56
CA PHE A 86 -24.56 13.86 31.42
C PHE A 86 -25.25 13.16 32.57
N SER A 87 -25.26 11.84 32.53
CA SER A 87 -25.72 11.01 33.65
C SER A 87 -24.95 9.70 33.63
N PHE A 88 -24.71 9.12 34.79
CA PHE A 88 -24.01 7.84 34.90
C PHE A 88 -24.67 6.72 34.09
N GLU A 89 -26.01 6.74 33.99
CA GLU A 89 -26.78 5.78 33.17
C GLU A 89 -26.42 5.85 31.69
N LYS A 90 -26.15 7.05 31.19
CA LYS A 90 -25.90 7.31 29.76
C LYS A 90 -24.40 7.46 29.42
N PHE A 91 -23.56 7.45 30.46
CA PHE A 91 -22.11 7.66 30.26
C PHE A 91 -21.49 6.65 29.28
N GLY A 92 -21.85 5.36 29.40
CA GLY A 92 -21.39 4.33 28.48
C GLY A 92 -21.77 4.60 27.02
N ILE A 93 -23.02 5.04 26.77
CA ILE A 93 -23.48 5.40 25.42
C ILE A 93 -22.74 6.63 24.91
N GLN A 94 -22.49 7.64 25.75
CA GLN A 94 -21.74 8.84 25.37
C GLN A 94 -20.31 8.49 24.99
N LEU A 95 -19.65 7.65 25.78
CA LEU A 95 -18.28 7.21 25.53
C LEU A 95 -18.16 6.39 24.23
N THR A 96 -19.13 5.49 23.98
CA THR A 96 -19.19 4.71 22.73
C THR A 96 -19.33 5.64 21.51
N HIS A 97 -20.26 6.60 21.54
CA HIS A 97 -20.41 7.54 20.44
C HIS A 97 -19.18 8.43 20.25
N PHE A 98 -18.56 8.88 21.33
CA PHE A 98 -17.32 9.65 21.25
C PHE A 98 -16.17 8.84 20.63
N GLY A 99 -16.05 7.55 21.00
CA GLY A 99 -15.09 6.65 20.38
C GLY A 99 -15.31 6.49 18.88
N VAL A 100 -16.56 6.36 18.41
CA VAL A 100 -16.89 6.31 16.98
C VAL A 100 -16.55 7.62 16.28
N ILE A 101 -16.82 8.79 16.91
CA ILE A 101 -16.42 10.10 16.37
C ILE A 101 -14.91 10.17 16.19
N VAL A 102 -14.13 9.75 17.19
CA VAL A 102 -12.67 9.71 17.12
C VAL A 102 -12.18 8.85 15.96
N MET A 103 -12.81 7.67 15.73
CA MET A 103 -12.47 6.80 14.61
C MET A 103 -12.77 7.44 13.26
N ILE A 104 -13.95 8.05 13.08
CA ILE A 104 -14.34 8.69 11.80
C ILE A 104 -13.44 9.90 11.50
N VAL A 105 -13.19 10.75 12.50
CA VAL A 105 -12.29 11.91 12.35
C VAL A 105 -10.86 11.45 12.09
N GLY A 106 -10.37 10.46 12.84
CA GLY A 106 -9.06 9.86 12.65
C GLY A 106 -8.88 9.27 11.25
N GLN A 107 -9.92 8.61 10.72
CA GLN A 107 -9.88 8.10 9.34
C GLN A 107 -9.81 9.24 8.32
N GLY A 108 -10.55 10.32 8.52
CA GLY A 108 -10.48 11.50 7.65
C GLY A 108 -9.08 12.14 7.63
N ILE A 109 -8.42 12.24 8.79
CA ILE A 109 -7.03 12.71 8.90
C ILE A 109 -6.08 11.71 8.21
N THR A 110 -6.25 10.41 8.43
CA THR A 110 -5.47 9.36 7.74
C THR A 110 -5.56 9.51 6.23
N ASP A 111 -6.76 9.66 5.69
CA ASP A 111 -6.97 9.74 4.23
C ASP A 111 -6.31 10.98 3.59
N HIS A 112 -6.11 12.04 4.37
CA HIS A 112 -5.53 13.30 3.88
C HIS A 112 -4.03 13.42 4.15
N GLU A 113 -3.56 12.95 5.30
CA GLU A 113 -2.20 13.21 5.80
C GLU A 113 -1.29 11.96 5.79
N GLN A 114 -1.83 10.77 5.54
CA GLN A 114 -1.01 9.57 5.52
C GLN A 114 -0.12 9.56 4.29
N VAL A 115 1.17 9.35 4.51
CA VAL A 115 2.16 9.11 3.47
C VAL A 115 2.63 7.67 3.57
N GLU A 116 2.51 6.94 2.46
CA GLU A 116 3.07 5.61 2.30
C GLU A 116 4.22 5.66 1.31
N SER A 117 5.36 5.14 1.70
CA SER A 117 6.57 5.11 0.90
C SER A 117 7.31 3.80 1.10
N PHE A 118 8.35 3.58 0.34
CA PHE A 118 9.13 2.36 0.33
C PHE A 118 10.62 2.68 0.48
N LEU A 119 11.30 1.93 1.33
CA LEU A 119 12.75 1.99 1.48
C LEU A 119 13.34 0.65 1.06
N GLY A 120 13.94 0.59 -0.13
CA GLY A 120 14.69 -0.56 -0.59
C GLY A 120 16.18 -0.29 -0.43
N PHE A 121 16.95 -1.25 0.05
CA PHE A 121 18.41 -1.14 0.17
C PHE A 121 19.06 -2.53 0.24
N GLU A 122 20.33 -2.57 -0.12
CA GLU A 122 21.15 -3.77 -0.08
C GLU A 122 21.95 -3.84 1.23
N GLU A 123 22.42 -5.03 1.59
CA GLU A 123 23.29 -5.19 2.77
C GLU A 123 24.54 -4.31 2.63
N GLY A 124 24.84 -3.52 3.67
CA GLY A 124 25.90 -2.52 3.69
C GLY A 124 25.50 -1.13 3.21
N GLU A 125 24.41 -1.01 2.45
CA GLU A 125 23.94 0.26 1.91
C GLU A 125 23.29 1.12 3.00
N SER A 126 23.50 2.45 2.90
CA SER A 126 22.90 3.45 3.77
C SER A 126 22.06 4.42 2.93
N ARG A 127 20.83 4.69 3.38
CA ARG A 127 19.91 5.64 2.71
C ARG A 127 19.27 6.60 3.71
N ASN A 128 19.07 7.83 3.25
CA ASN A 128 18.39 8.89 3.99
C ASN A 128 17.10 9.35 3.31
N PHE A 129 16.50 8.51 2.48
CA PHE A 129 15.25 8.80 1.81
C PHE A 129 14.39 7.55 1.66
N THR A 130 13.09 7.77 1.53
CA THR A 130 12.11 6.77 1.10
C THR A 130 11.51 7.20 -0.23
N GLU A 131 11.00 6.27 -1.01
CA GLU A 131 10.44 6.54 -2.34
C GLU A 131 8.93 6.27 -2.33
N HIS A 132 8.13 7.17 -2.91
CA HIS A 132 6.71 6.92 -3.12
C HIS A 132 6.52 5.70 -4.04
N HIS A 133 5.51 4.89 -3.76
CA HIS A 133 5.32 3.63 -4.50
C HIS A 133 4.83 3.86 -5.93
N ARG A 134 4.09 4.94 -6.18
CA ARG A 134 3.40 5.19 -7.45
C ARG A 134 3.72 6.52 -8.09
N ASP A 135 3.84 7.58 -7.28
CA ASP A 135 3.99 8.93 -7.79
C ASP A 135 5.44 9.19 -8.15
N ALA A 136 5.62 9.95 -9.22
CA ALA A 136 6.94 10.27 -9.76
C ALA A 136 7.24 11.77 -9.66
N GLU A 137 8.53 12.07 -9.77
CA GLU A 137 9.03 13.43 -9.85
C GLU A 137 10.00 13.58 -11.01
N LEU A 138 9.91 14.71 -11.69
CA LEU A 138 10.95 15.17 -12.62
C LEU A 138 11.97 15.96 -11.83
N VAL A 139 13.20 15.46 -11.74
CA VAL A 139 14.20 16.02 -10.85
C VAL A 139 15.44 16.50 -11.60
N PHE A 140 15.95 17.66 -11.16
CA PHE A 140 17.20 18.26 -11.60
C PHE A 140 18.18 18.26 -10.44
N LEU A 141 19.34 17.69 -10.67
CA LEU A 141 20.39 17.48 -9.68
C LEU A 141 21.66 18.23 -10.13
N ARG A 142 22.30 18.88 -9.20
CA ARG A 142 23.61 19.51 -9.42
C ARG A 142 24.52 19.18 -8.24
N ASP A 143 25.75 18.75 -8.52
CA ASP A 143 26.75 18.53 -7.47
C ASP A 143 27.06 19.88 -6.82
N LYS A 144 26.81 19.97 -5.53
CA LYS A 144 27.12 21.15 -4.74
C LYS A 144 28.51 21.06 -4.13
N ASP A 145 28.82 19.90 -3.60
CA ASP A 145 30.14 19.52 -3.05
C ASP A 145 30.36 18.00 -3.23
N ALA A 146 31.46 17.45 -2.68
CA ALA A 146 31.80 16.05 -2.84
C ALA A 146 30.77 15.07 -2.25
N ASP A 147 29.99 15.52 -1.25
CA ASP A 147 29.10 14.67 -0.46
C ASP A 147 27.62 15.08 -0.59
N THR A 148 27.32 16.22 -1.24
CA THR A 148 25.96 16.74 -1.31
C THR A 148 25.57 17.21 -2.69
N ASP A 149 24.35 16.85 -3.10
CA ASP A 149 23.70 17.32 -4.31
C ASP A 149 22.70 18.45 -3.99
N GLU A 150 22.61 19.44 -4.84
CA GLU A 150 21.46 20.34 -4.88
C GLU A 150 20.36 19.69 -5.72
N VAL A 151 19.19 19.52 -5.12
CA VAL A 151 18.05 18.83 -5.72
C VAL A 151 16.93 19.83 -5.96
N VAL A 152 16.43 19.90 -7.19
CA VAL A 152 15.17 20.59 -7.54
C VAL A 152 14.22 19.58 -8.13
N SER A 153 13.11 19.37 -7.50
CA SER A 153 12.13 18.34 -7.83
C SER A 153 10.78 18.96 -8.19
N PHE A 154 10.14 18.40 -9.21
CA PHE A 154 8.80 18.75 -9.66
C PHE A 154 7.92 17.50 -9.60
N PRO A 155 7.07 17.34 -8.56
CA PRO A 155 6.12 16.25 -8.47
C PRO A 155 5.17 16.18 -9.67
N GLU A 156 4.78 14.99 -10.08
CA GLU A 156 3.90 14.78 -11.24
C GLU A 156 2.55 15.49 -11.14
N ASP A 157 2.07 15.79 -9.94
CA ASP A 157 0.83 16.52 -9.71
C ASP A 157 0.82 17.94 -10.29
N LEU A 158 1.99 18.51 -10.54
CA LEU A 158 2.11 19.82 -11.18
C LEU A 158 1.72 19.80 -12.67
N PHE A 159 1.83 18.63 -13.33
CA PHE A 159 1.57 18.47 -14.76
C PHE A 159 0.60 17.34 -15.10
N LYS A 160 0.29 16.45 -14.15
CA LYS A 160 -0.75 15.43 -14.28
C LYS A 160 -2.15 16.03 -14.14
N PRO A 161 -3.15 15.62 -14.92
CA PRO A 161 -4.54 16.06 -14.72
C PRO A 161 -5.06 15.53 -13.39
N THR A 162 -5.42 16.42 -12.47
CA THR A 162 -5.98 16.05 -11.17
C THR A 162 -7.42 16.54 -11.03
N GLY A 163 -8.32 15.64 -10.57
CA GLY A 163 -9.71 15.95 -10.20
C GLY A 163 -10.76 15.71 -11.29
N LEU A 164 -12.02 15.78 -10.86
CA LEU A 164 -13.21 15.38 -11.63
C LEU A 164 -13.45 16.20 -12.89
N PHE A 165 -13.05 17.47 -12.87
CA PHE A 165 -13.25 18.47 -13.94
C PHE A 165 -11.93 19.03 -14.46
N SER A 166 -10.80 18.41 -14.14
CA SER A 166 -9.50 18.94 -14.52
C SER A 166 -9.24 18.72 -16.00
N LYS A 167 -8.97 19.82 -16.72
CA LYS A 167 -8.38 19.77 -18.06
C LYS A 167 -6.89 19.39 -17.91
N SER A 168 -6.30 18.87 -18.99
CA SER A 168 -4.87 18.67 -19.06
C SER A 168 -4.14 19.96 -18.65
N LYS A 169 -3.19 19.85 -17.74
CA LYS A 169 -2.33 20.98 -17.33
C LYS A 169 -1.17 21.20 -18.32
N LEU A 170 -1.09 20.37 -19.36
CA LEU A 170 -0.04 20.44 -20.36
C LEU A 170 -0.40 21.37 -21.52
N PRO A 171 0.57 22.14 -22.05
CA PRO A 171 1.95 22.25 -21.58
C PRO A 171 2.06 23.02 -20.26
N ALA A 172 2.88 22.51 -19.31
CA ALA A 172 3.07 23.11 -17.99
C ALA A 172 4.45 23.78 -17.90
N ASN A 173 4.47 25.06 -17.53
CA ASN A 173 5.72 25.79 -17.29
C ASN A 173 6.08 25.72 -15.80
N LEU A 174 7.19 25.05 -15.50
CA LEU A 174 7.71 24.86 -14.17
C LEU A 174 8.91 25.77 -13.94
N LYS A 175 8.87 26.55 -12.87
CA LYS A 175 9.95 27.46 -12.48
C LYS A 175 10.34 27.21 -11.05
N HIS A 176 11.61 27.30 -10.75
CA HIS A 176 12.14 27.25 -9.40
C HIS A 176 13.29 28.25 -9.26
N GLU A 177 13.41 28.90 -8.12
CA GLU A 177 14.41 29.98 -7.88
C GLU A 177 15.86 29.52 -8.07
N LYS A 178 16.14 28.23 -7.82
CA LYS A 178 17.46 27.63 -7.96
C LYS A 178 17.80 27.21 -9.39
N LEU A 179 16.83 27.17 -10.31
CA LEU A 179 17.06 26.82 -11.71
C LEU A 179 17.23 28.07 -12.55
N PRO A 180 18.35 28.20 -13.31
CA PRO A 180 18.55 29.35 -14.21
C PRO A 180 17.67 29.30 -15.47
N PHE A 181 16.84 28.26 -15.61
CA PHE A 181 15.98 28.01 -16.77
C PHE A 181 14.55 27.65 -16.35
N THR A 182 13.64 27.71 -17.29
CA THR A 182 12.26 27.25 -17.14
C THR A 182 12.12 25.87 -17.79
N VAL A 183 11.48 24.94 -17.10
CA VAL A 183 11.14 23.62 -17.63
C VAL A 183 9.70 23.66 -18.13
N ARG A 184 9.49 23.34 -19.39
CA ARG A 184 8.17 23.27 -20.00
C ARG A 184 7.83 21.82 -20.32
N VAL A 185 6.99 21.21 -19.52
CA VAL A 185 6.53 19.83 -19.75
C VAL A 185 5.50 19.86 -20.89
N LEU A 186 5.79 19.14 -21.96
CA LEU A 186 4.96 19.06 -23.15
C LEU A 186 4.02 17.87 -23.11
N GLU A 187 4.54 16.69 -22.72
CA GLU A 187 3.81 15.45 -22.64
C GLU A 187 4.19 14.68 -21.37
N PHE A 188 3.25 13.93 -20.84
CA PHE A 188 3.45 13.04 -19.68
C PHE A 188 2.62 11.77 -19.82
N GLY A 189 3.20 10.65 -19.45
CA GLY A 189 2.51 9.37 -19.41
C GLY A 189 2.82 8.57 -18.13
N MET A 190 1.77 7.94 -17.59
CA MET A 190 1.84 7.18 -16.34
C MET A 190 2.62 5.88 -16.47
N ASN A 191 2.57 5.23 -17.64
CA ASN A 191 3.25 3.97 -17.87
C ASN A 191 3.62 3.80 -19.33
N GLY A 192 4.88 3.54 -19.63
CA GLY A 192 5.35 3.34 -20.98
C GLY A 192 6.76 2.77 -21.06
N ASP A 193 7.02 2.08 -22.17
CA ASP A 193 8.36 1.64 -22.53
C ASP A 193 9.04 2.68 -23.41
N VAL A 194 10.28 2.96 -23.10
CA VAL A 194 11.14 3.79 -23.92
C VAL A 194 12.02 2.88 -24.77
N LEU A 195 11.78 2.89 -26.07
CA LEU A 195 12.53 2.10 -27.03
C LEU A 195 13.64 2.95 -27.65
N SER A 196 14.88 2.54 -27.46
CA SER A 196 16.01 3.21 -28.12
C SER A 196 15.94 3.00 -29.64
N PRO A 197 16.52 3.91 -30.44
CA PRO A 197 16.63 3.72 -31.90
C PRO A 197 17.30 2.38 -32.28
N ALA A 198 18.30 1.95 -31.51
CA ALA A 198 18.95 0.66 -31.70
C ALA A 198 17.99 -0.52 -31.46
N THR A 199 17.17 -0.45 -30.41
CA THR A 199 16.16 -1.48 -30.14
C THR A 199 15.13 -1.56 -31.27
N VAL A 200 14.60 -0.42 -31.72
CA VAL A 200 13.63 -0.35 -32.82
C VAL A 200 14.24 -0.95 -34.09
N LYS A 201 15.47 -0.58 -34.44
CA LYS A 201 16.22 -1.11 -35.59
C LYS A 201 16.37 -2.63 -35.48
N THR A 202 16.87 -3.14 -34.37
CA THR A 202 17.04 -4.59 -34.15
C THR A 202 15.73 -5.36 -34.30
N MET A 203 14.63 -4.84 -33.76
CA MET A 203 13.31 -5.47 -33.89
C MET A 203 12.82 -5.42 -35.34
N ALA A 204 12.97 -4.29 -36.01
CA ALA A 204 12.65 -4.16 -37.45
C ALA A 204 13.43 -5.14 -38.32
N GLU A 205 14.74 -5.29 -38.08
CA GLU A 205 15.59 -6.26 -38.78
C GLU A 205 15.14 -7.70 -38.52
N ARG A 206 14.78 -8.05 -37.28
CA ARG A 206 14.26 -9.38 -36.94
C ARG A 206 12.94 -9.68 -37.69
N LEU A 207 11.99 -8.73 -37.70
CA LEU A 207 10.75 -8.89 -38.45
C LEU A 207 11.01 -9.05 -39.95
N LYS A 208 11.88 -8.20 -40.50
CA LYS A 208 12.28 -8.25 -41.90
C LYS A 208 12.91 -9.60 -42.28
N THR A 209 13.78 -10.15 -41.43
CA THR A 209 14.36 -11.47 -41.60
C THR A 209 13.30 -12.58 -41.54
N ALA A 210 12.36 -12.49 -40.59
CA ALA A 210 11.27 -13.46 -40.49
C ALA A 210 10.37 -13.44 -41.74
N LEU A 211 10.07 -12.25 -42.26
CA LEU A 211 9.28 -12.07 -43.49
C LEU A 211 10.05 -12.62 -44.73
N ALA A 212 11.35 -12.33 -44.82
CA ALA A 212 12.19 -12.87 -45.91
C ALA A 212 12.31 -14.40 -45.86
N THR A 213 12.38 -14.99 -44.66
CA THR A 213 12.34 -16.45 -44.46
C THR A 213 11.00 -17.04 -44.93
N LEU A 214 9.90 -16.36 -44.61
CA LEU A 214 8.56 -16.75 -45.10
C LEU A 214 8.47 -16.65 -46.62
N ASP A 215 9.05 -15.59 -47.19
CA ASP A 215 9.09 -15.41 -48.64
C ASP A 215 9.88 -16.50 -49.34
N GLY A 216 11.06 -16.86 -48.77
CA GLY A 216 11.90 -17.95 -49.26
C GLY A 216 11.21 -19.32 -49.18
N LYS A 217 10.46 -19.56 -48.10
CA LYS A 217 9.74 -20.82 -47.89
C LYS A 217 8.70 -21.10 -48.96
N PHE A 218 8.11 -20.07 -49.54
CA PHE A 218 7.12 -20.16 -50.59
C PHE A 218 7.61 -19.48 -51.91
N SER A 219 8.80 -19.84 -52.32
CA SER A 219 9.46 -19.21 -53.48
C SER A 219 9.09 -19.84 -54.81
N SER A 220 8.75 -21.14 -54.84
CA SER A 220 8.40 -21.87 -56.06
C SER A 220 7.30 -22.90 -55.80
N ALA A 221 6.55 -23.29 -56.87
CA ALA A 221 5.52 -24.32 -56.78
C ALA A 221 6.09 -25.70 -56.36
N GLU A 222 7.36 -25.97 -56.62
CA GLU A 222 8.04 -27.21 -56.23
C GLU A 222 8.19 -27.33 -54.71
N THR A 223 8.33 -26.22 -54.00
CA THR A 223 8.44 -26.19 -52.52
C THR A 223 7.12 -26.38 -51.83
N LEU A 224 5.97 -26.26 -52.49
CA LEU A 224 4.65 -26.23 -51.92
C LEU A 224 4.31 -27.52 -51.15
N MET A 225 4.49 -28.69 -51.77
CA MET A 225 4.20 -29.99 -51.17
C MET A 225 5.15 -30.33 -50.00
N PRO A 226 6.46 -30.25 -50.12
CA PRO A 226 7.34 -30.50 -49.01
C PRO A 226 7.09 -29.60 -47.80
N VAL A 227 6.76 -28.33 -48.03
CA VAL A 227 6.42 -27.40 -46.97
C VAL A 227 5.08 -27.74 -46.34
N ALA A 228 4.07 -28.12 -47.14
CA ALA A 228 2.77 -28.50 -46.62
C ALA A 228 2.83 -29.78 -45.74
N GLU A 229 3.60 -30.78 -46.12
CA GLU A 229 3.82 -32.01 -45.35
C GLU A 229 4.42 -31.72 -43.96
N ILE A 230 5.43 -30.84 -43.88
CA ILE A 230 6.03 -30.43 -42.64
C ILE A 230 5.05 -29.58 -41.80
N ASP A 231 4.38 -28.62 -42.42
CA ASP A 231 3.50 -27.68 -41.67
C ASP A 231 2.21 -28.36 -41.19
N VAL A 232 1.62 -29.26 -41.96
CA VAL A 232 0.38 -29.95 -41.58
C VAL A 232 0.60 -30.95 -40.43
N ALA A 233 1.83 -31.39 -40.19
CA ALA A 233 2.18 -32.17 -39.01
C ALA A 233 2.06 -31.34 -37.71
N ASN A 234 2.11 -30.01 -37.78
CA ASN A 234 1.92 -29.10 -36.66
C ASN A 234 0.50 -28.52 -36.67
N VAL A 235 -0.22 -28.65 -35.54
CA VAL A 235 -1.63 -28.26 -35.42
C VAL A 235 -1.86 -26.77 -35.76
N GLU A 236 -1.01 -25.87 -35.24
CA GLU A 236 -1.15 -24.43 -35.46
C GLU A 236 -0.90 -24.05 -36.92
N ARG A 237 0.15 -24.62 -37.52
CA ARG A 237 0.48 -24.39 -38.93
C ARG A 237 -0.55 -25.01 -39.87
N ALA A 238 -1.06 -26.18 -39.56
CA ALA A 238 -2.17 -26.79 -40.31
C ALA A 238 -3.40 -25.87 -40.36
N MET A 239 -3.70 -25.18 -39.25
CA MET A 239 -4.79 -24.21 -39.20
C MET A 239 -4.56 -23.00 -40.15
N VAL A 240 -3.30 -22.56 -40.33
CA VAL A 240 -2.96 -21.51 -41.28
C VAL A 240 -3.30 -21.96 -42.72
N TRP A 241 -2.88 -23.17 -43.08
CA TRP A 241 -3.19 -23.76 -44.39
C TRP A 241 -4.71 -23.90 -44.61
N ARG A 242 -5.46 -24.35 -43.59
CA ARG A 242 -6.92 -24.47 -43.64
C ARG A 242 -7.59 -23.11 -43.86
N ARG A 243 -7.12 -22.07 -43.17
CA ARG A 243 -7.63 -20.69 -43.36
C ARG A 243 -7.34 -20.17 -44.77
N ALA A 244 -6.10 -20.32 -45.22
CA ALA A 244 -5.69 -19.91 -46.59
C ALA A 244 -6.55 -20.56 -47.68
N MET A 245 -6.93 -21.82 -47.48
CA MET A 245 -7.76 -22.57 -48.42
C MET A 245 -9.25 -22.41 -48.17
N LYS A 246 -9.66 -21.67 -47.15
CA LYS A 246 -11.06 -21.51 -46.70
C LYS A 246 -11.77 -22.84 -46.40
N LYS A 247 -11.00 -23.83 -45.92
CA LYS A 247 -11.46 -25.20 -45.61
C LYS A 247 -11.13 -25.54 -44.18
N LEU A 248 -11.96 -25.11 -43.23
CA LEU A 248 -11.69 -25.21 -41.79
C LEU A 248 -11.88 -26.62 -41.20
N GLY A 249 -12.60 -27.52 -41.87
CA GLY A 249 -12.85 -28.91 -41.47
C GLY A 249 -12.07 -29.95 -42.27
N GLY A 250 -12.16 -31.20 -41.85
CA GLY A 250 -11.57 -32.37 -42.51
C GLY A 250 -10.23 -32.83 -41.84
N SER A 251 -9.76 -34.00 -42.25
CA SER A 251 -8.50 -34.58 -41.77
C SER A 251 -7.29 -33.88 -42.36
N ASN A 252 -6.11 -34.12 -41.78
CA ASN A 252 -4.85 -33.63 -42.36
C ASN A 252 -4.52 -34.26 -43.70
N ASP A 253 -4.92 -35.53 -43.88
CA ASP A 253 -4.76 -36.25 -45.17
C ASP A 253 -5.59 -35.61 -46.29
N GLU A 254 -6.83 -35.23 -45.98
CA GLU A 254 -7.70 -34.50 -46.93
C GLU A 254 -7.11 -33.14 -47.30
N LEU A 255 -6.51 -32.46 -46.33
CA LEU A 255 -5.84 -31.18 -46.54
C LEU A 255 -4.64 -31.34 -47.48
N LEU A 256 -3.78 -32.33 -47.22
CA LEU A 256 -2.63 -32.64 -48.10
C LEU A 256 -3.03 -33.09 -49.48
N ALA A 257 -4.10 -33.91 -49.61
CA ALA A 257 -4.64 -34.31 -50.90
C ALA A 257 -5.13 -33.12 -51.73
N GLU A 258 -5.78 -32.13 -51.08
CA GLU A 258 -6.22 -30.91 -51.77
C GLU A 258 -5.03 -30.01 -52.14
N VAL A 259 -3.98 -29.89 -51.28
CA VAL A 259 -2.75 -29.19 -51.65
C VAL A 259 -2.11 -29.84 -52.87
N LYS A 260 -1.99 -31.17 -52.88
CA LYS A 260 -1.43 -31.94 -54.01
C LYS A 260 -2.20 -31.71 -55.29
N ARG A 261 -3.56 -31.72 -55.19
CA ARG A 261 -4.43 -31.47 -56.35
C ARG A 261 -4.19 -30.08 -56.94
N ARG A 262 -4.07 -29.04 -56.13
CA ARG A 262 -3.82 -27.66 -56.60
C ARG A 262 -2.40 -27.45 -57.05
N ALA A 263 -1.42 -28.13 -56.47
CA ALA A 263 -0.02 -28.07 -56.85
C ALA A 263 0.24 -28.67 -58.23
N ALA A 264 -0.62 -29.56 -58.72
CA ALA A 264 -0.54 -30.16 -60.04
C ALA A 264 -0.84 -29.17 -61.18
N ASP A 265 -1.55 -28.06 -60.90
CA ASP A 265 -1.82 -27.00 -61.87
C ASP A 265 -0.97 -25.77 -61.55
N PRO A 266 -0.07 -25.31 -62.45
CA PRO A 266 0.81 -24.18 -62.16
C PRO A 266 0.11 -22.90 -61.76
N LYS A 267 -1.08 -22.61 -62.27
CA LYS A 267 -1.86 -21.44 -61.94
C LYS A 267 -2.43 -21.55 -60.52
N GLN A 268 -3.06 -22.69 -60.21
CA GLN A 268 -3.59 -22.95 -58.87
C GLN A 268 -2.52 -23.05 -57.80
N ALA A 269 -1.34 -23.58 -58.13
CA ALA A 269 -0.18 -23.62 -57.27
C ALA A 269 0.29 -22.20 -56.89
N THR A 270 0.40 -21.31 -57.87
CA THR A 270 0.76 -19.90 -57.65
C THR A 270 -0.25 -19.16 -56.76
N GLU A 271 -1.54 -19.34 -57.07
CA GLU A 271 -2.64 -18.75 -56.26
C GLU A 271 -2.63 -19.29 -54.83
N LEU A 272 -2.41 -20.59 -54.64
CA LEU A 272 -2.34 -21.22 -53.32
C LEU A 272 -1.14 -20.72 -52.53
N MET A 273 0.05 -20.65 -53.15
CA MET A 273 1.25 -20.08 -52.48
C MET A 273 1.01 -18.66 -52.01
N ALA A 274 0.44 -17.81 -52.85
CA ALA A 274 0.11 -16.43 -52.50
C ALA A 274 -0.87 -16.36 -51.32
N ALA A 275 -1.90 -17.20 -51.31
CA ALA A 275 -2.89 -17.27 -50.26
C ALA A 275 -2.29 -17.76 -48.93
N VAL A 276 -1.50 -18.83 -48.96
CA VAL A 276 -0.84 -19.39 -47.78
C VAL A 276 0.18 -18.41 -47.21
N LYS A 277 1.00 -17.81 -48.04
CA LYS A 277 1.98 -16.80 -47.65
C LYS A 277 1.31 -15.59 -46.99
N LYS A 278 0.24 -15.09 -47.59
CA LYS A 278 -0.57 -14.01 -47.03
C LYS A 278 -1.12 -14.38 -45.66
N GLN A 279 -1.68 -15.57 -45.49
CA GLN A 279 -2.26 -16.02 -44.24
C GLN A 279 -1.20 -16.20 -43.15
N PHE A 280 -0.01 -16.76 -43.45
CA PHE A 280 1.10 -16.85 -42.49
C PHE A 280 1.58 -15.48 -42.04
N ARG A 281 1.67 -14.51 -42.95
CA ARG A 281 2.01 -13.14 -42.62
C ARG A 281 1.01 -12.49 -41.68
N GLU A 282 -0.29 -12.60 -42.00
CA GLU A 282 -1.40 -12.08 -41.20
C GLU A 282 -1.42 -12.70 -39.78
N ASP A 283 -1.24 -14.03 -39.71
CA ASP A 283 -1.21 -14.74 -38.42
C ASP A 283 -0.01 -14.36 -37.57
N MET A 284 1.17 -14.20 -38.18
CA MET A 284 2.38 -13.77 -37.50
C MET A 284 2.25 -12.35 -36.95
N LEU A 285 1.81 -11.39 -37.77
CA LEU A 285 1.58 -10.01 -37.34
C LEU A 285 0.48 -9.94 -36.28
N GLY A 286 -0.59 -10.71 -36.46
CA GLY A 286 -1.67 -10.82 -35.47
C GLY A 286 -1.20 -11.41 -34.12
N ALA A 287 -0.26 -12.38 -34.15
CA ALA A 287 0.32 -12.94 -32.93
C ALA A 287 1.14 -11.89 -32.19
N PHE A 288 1.96 -11.09 -32.87
CA PHE A 288 2.71 -9.99 -32.27
C PHE A 288 1.81 -8.94 -31.66
N LYS A 289 0.72 -8.56 -32.36
CA LYS A 289 -0.27 -7.62 -31.83
C LYS A 289 -0.94 -8.15 -30.57
N ARG A 290 -1.42 -9.39 -30.57
CA ARG A 290 -2.02 -10.00 -29.38
C ARG A 290 -1.04 -10.08 -28.21
N ALA A 291 0.22 -10.46 -28.46
CA ALA A 291 1.24 -10.49 -27.43
C ALA A 291 1.49 -9.08 -26.86
N GLY A 292 1.54 -8.06 -27.71
CA GLY A 292 1.68 -6.66 -27.30
C GLY A 292 0.50 -6.16 -26.49
N GLU A 293 -0.74 -6.49 -26.90
CA GLU A 293 -1.96 -6.14 -26.18
C GLU A 293 -2.02 -6.82 -24.81
N GLN A 294 -1.62 -8.09 -24.71
CA GLN A 294 -1.53 -8.81 -23.46
C GLN A 294 -0.48 -8.18 -22.54
N ALA A 295 0.72 -7.88 -23.05
CA ALA A 295 1.76 -7.22 -22.28
C ALA A 295 1.32 -5.84 -21.78
N ARG A 296 0.60 -5.06 -22.59
CA ARG A 296 0.00 -3.79 -22.18
C ARG A 296 -1.05 -3.99 -21.08
N LYS A 297 -1.89 -5.01 -21.20
CA LYS A 297 -3.00 -5.27 -20.27
C LYS A 297 -2.55 -5.82 -18.93
N PHE A 298 -1.58 -6.69 -18.93
CA PHE A 298 -1.13 -7.43 -17.74
C PHE A 298 0.22 -6.98 -17.19
N GLY A 299 0.83 -5.95 -17.79
CA GLY A 299 2.13 -5.42 -17.32
C GLY A 299 3.31 -6.37 -17.53
N GLU A 300 3.13 -7.46 -18.27
CA GLU A 300 4.20 -8.42 -18.53
C GLU A 300 5.30 -7.82 -19.41
N PRO A 301 6.58 -7.97 -19.02
CA PRO A 301 7.61 -7.05 -19.44
C PRO A 301 8.39 -7.44 -20.67
N ARG A 302 8.11 -8.48 -21.41
CA ARG A 302 9.09 -8.92 -22.43
C ARG A 302 8.55 -8.92 -23.84
N MET A 303 9.15 -8.10 -24.69
CA MET A 303 9.03 -8.05 -26.18
C MET A 303 7.64 -7.77 -26.79
N GLY A 304 6.55 -7.89 -26.04
CA GLY A 304 5.21 -7.71 -26.60
C GLY A 304 4.94 -6.31 -27.16
N PRO A 305 5.15 -5.22 -26.40
CA PRO A 305 4.89 -3.86 -26.89
C PRO A 305 5.84 -3.45 -28.03
N GLU A 306 7.10 -3.87 -27.96
CA GLU A 306 8.07 -3.61 -29.02
C GLU A 306 7.67 -4.31 -30.33
N MET A 307 7.31 -5.58 -30.24
CA MET A 307 6.88 -6.35 -31.41
C MET A 307 5.57 -5.85 -31.99
N GLN A 308 4.63 -5.42 -31.14
CA GLN A 308 3.40 -4.77 -31.61
C GLN A 308 3.71 -3.48 -32.37
N PHE A 309 4.56 -2.62 -31.80
CA PHE A 309 4.94 -1.36 -32.44
C PHE A 309 5.57 -1.60 -33.82
N VAL A 310 6.48 -2.57 -33.92
CA VAL A 310 7.13 -2.92 -35.20
C VAL A 310 6.13 -3.54 -36.17
N ALA A 311 5.18 -4.35 -35.70
CA ALA A 311 4.10 -4.89 -36.53
C ALA A 311 3.15 -3.80 -37.06
N GLU A 312 2.86 -2.79 -36.23
CA GLU A 312 2.07 -1.61 -36.63
C GLU A 312 2.81 -0.78 -37.70
N LEU A 313 4.13 -0.60 -37.57
CA LEU A 313 4.96 0.06 -38.59
C LEU A 313 4.96 -0.69 -39.91
N GLU A 314 5.05 -2.03 -39.89
CA GLU A 314 4.98 -2.86 -41.09
C GLU A 314 3.62 -2.75 -41.79
N GLU A 315 2.52 -2.81 -41.03
CA GLU A 315 1.17 -2.65 -41.63
C GLU A 315 0.96 -1.27 -42.23
N ALA A 316 1.52 -0.23 -41.62
CA ALA A 316 1.48 1.12 -42.14
C ALA A 316 2.41 1.35 -43.35
N GLY A 317 3.24 0.37 -43.70
CA GLY A 317 4.26 0.50 -44.75
C GLY A 317 5.46 1.37 -44.36
N HIS A 318 5.63 1.66 -43.06
CA HIS A 318 6.67 2.56 -42.55
C HIS A 318 7.85 1.81 -41.90
N LEU A 319 7.95 0.50 -42.05
CA LEU A 319 9.03 -0.26 -41.43
C LEU A 319 10.43 0.23 -41.86
N ALA A 320 10.60 0.63 -43.12
CA ALA A 320 11.82 1.23 -43.62
C ALA A 320 12.10 2.65 -43.08
N ASP A 321 11.07 3.32 -42.62
CA ASP A 321 11.11 4.68 -42.08
C ASP A 321 11.08 4.73 -40.55
N ALA A 322 11.14 3.58 -39.88
CA ALA A 322 11.15 3.48 -38.42
C ALA A 322 12.23 4.35 -37.74
N GLU A 323 13.34 4.62 -38.45
CA GLU A 323 14.39 5.54 -38.02
C GLU A 323 14.04 7.03 -38.23
N LYS A 324 13.05 7.33 -39.11
CA LYS A 324 12.72 8.70 -39.54
C LYS A 324 11.48 9.26 -38.85
N GLU A 325 10.74 8.43 -38.11
CA GLU A 325 9.58 8.91 -37.38
C GLU A 325 9.98 10.03 -36.41
N GLU A 326 9.17 11.09 -36.28
CA GLU A 326 9.49 12.26 -35.47
C GLU A 326 9.90 11.89 -34.04
N ALA A 327 11.18 12.14 -33.76
CA ALA A 327 11.71 11.96 -32.41
C ALA A 327 11.11 13.04 -31.50
N ARG A 328 10.40 12.64 -30.45
CA ARG A 328 9.83 13.59 -29.46
C ARG A 328 10.91 14.35 -28.70
N ALA A 329 12.11 13.77 -28.57
CA ALA A 329 13.27 14.41 -27.95
C ALA A 329 14.34 14.69 -29.01
N THR A 330 14.88 15.91 -29.01
CA THR A 330 15.96 16.35 -29.87
C THR A 330 17.32 16.17 -29.22
N ASN A 331 17.36 16.09 -27.88
CA ASN A 331 18.57 16.09 -27.07
C ASN A 331 18.59 14.91 -26.08
N GLY A 332 19.76 14.69 -25.47
CA GLY A 332 19.97 13.72 -24.41
C GLY A 332 19.91 12.24 -24.85
N SER A 333 19.93 11.34 -23.88
CA SER A 333 19.88 9.88 -24.10
C SER A 333 18.55 9.39 -24.67
N GLY A 334 17.49 10.19 -24.51
CA GLY A 334 16.18 9.94 -25.11
C GLY A 334 16.03 10.38 -26.57
N ARG A 335 17.10 10.94 -27.17
CA ARG A 335 17.05 11.40 -28.56
C ARG A 335 16.73 10.24 -29.52
N GLY A 336 15.68 10.46 -30.32
CA GLY A 336 15.21 9.44 -31.28
C GLY A 336 14.51 8.25 -30.66
N ALA A 337 14.36 8.21 -29.34
CA ALA A 337 13.63 7.15 -28.67
C ALA A 337 12.12 7.19 -28.99
N ARG A 338 11.49 6.03 -29.00
CA ARG A 338 10.04 5.85 -29.19
C ARG A 338 9.40 5.49 -27.87
N ILE A 339 8.19 5.97 -27.64
CA ILE A 339 7.42 5.67 -26.44
C ILE A 339 6.27 4.77 -26.82
N VAL A 340 6.20 3.59 -26.21
CA VAL A 340 5.08 2.67 -26.31
C VAL A 340 4.31 2.71 -25.01
N ASN A 341 3.11 3.32 -25.04
CA ASN A 341 2.25 3.42 -23.86
C ASN A 341 1.77 2.03 -23.43
N ARG A 342 1.82 1.80 -22.11
CA ARG A 342 1.25 0.63 -21.45
C ARG A 342 0.01 0.99 -20.64
N ALA A 343 -0.80 0.00 -20.30
CA ALA A 343 -1.84 0.17 -19.32
C ALA A 343 -1.25 0.54 -17.96
N GLU A 344 -1.90 1.46 -17.26
CA GLU A 344 -1.53 1.81 -15.90
C GLU A 344 -1.67 0.59 -14.98
N VAL A 345 -0.68 0.37 -14.13
CA VAL A 345 -0.70 -0.66 -13.10
C VAL A 345 -1.73 -0.27 -12.05
N LYS A 346 -2.67 -1.18 -11.77
CA LYS A 346 -3.86 -0.91 -10.94
C LYS A 346 -3.76 -1.47 -9.52
N ASP A 347 -2.80 -2.35 -9.26
CA ASP A 347 -2.53 -2.93 -7.94
C ASP A 347 -1.07 -3.39 -7.81
N ASP A 348 -0.66 -3.72 -6.59
CA ASP A 348 0.72 -4.11 -6.24
C ASP A 348 1.16 -5.42 -6.91
N LYS A 349 0.22 -6.27 -7.32
CA LYS A 349 0.51 -7.58 -7.93
C LYS A 349 0.89 -7.47 -9.41
N MET A 350 0.50 -6.37 -10.04
CA MET A 350 0.70 -6.14 -11.48
C MET A 350 2.04 -5.48 -11.82
N GLY A 351 2.87 -5.17 -10.83
CA GLY A 351 4.16 -4.54 -11.05
C GLY A 351 4.15 -3.04 -10.82
N ARG A 352 5.01 -2.32 -11.50
CA ARG A 352 5.31 -0.90 -11.31
C ARG A 352 5.01 -0.11 -12.57
N ASN A 353 4.50 1.10 -12.43
CA ASN A 353 4.44 2.07 -13.52
C ASN A 353 5.83 2.59 -13.88
N PHE A 354 6.05 2.84 -15.17
CA PHE A 354 7.24 3.48 -15.68
C PHE A 354 6.83 4.79 -16.31
N GLN A 355 6.82 5.83 -15.49
CA GLN A 355 6.45 7.18 -15.89
C GLN A 355 7.48 7.76 -16.86
N TRP A 356 7.00 8.62 -17.74
CA TRP A 356 7.83 9.34 -18.69
C TRP A 356 7.28 10.74 -18.94
N ALA A 357 8.17 11.67 -19.25
CA ALA A 357 7.83 13.04 -19.62
C ALA A 357 8.70 13.52 -20.78
N VAL A 358 8.08 14.20 -21.72
CA VAL A 358 8.77 15.02 -22.74
C VAL A 358 8.71 16.47 -22.29
N PHE A 359 9.84 17.10 -22.19
CA PHE A 359 9.94 18.49 -21.72
C PHE A 359 10.96 19.29 -22.53
N GLU A 360 10.76 20.57 -22.54
CA GLU A 360 11.59 21.58 -23.18
C GLU A 360 12.27 22.43 -22.12
N ILE A 361 13.52 22.80 -22.35
CA ILE A 361 14.23 23.75 -21.51
C ILE A 361 14.26 25.11 -22.19
N LEU A 362 13.83 26.11 -21.46
CA LEU A 362 13.75 27.51 -21.92
C LEU A 362 14.71 28.37 -21.12
N GLU A 363 15.72 28.92 -21.77
CA GLU A 363 16.66 29.92 -21.24
C GLU A 363 16.29 31.30 -21.76
N GLY A 364 15.95 32.22 -20.87
CA GLY A 364 15.50 33.55 -21.27
C GLY A 364 14.30 33.56 -22.25
N GLY A 365 13.51 32.46 -22.28
CA GLY A 365 12.39 32.31 -23.22
C GLY A 365 12.76 31.63 -24.55
N LYS A 366 14.05 31.38 -24.80
CA LYS A 366 14.53 30.67 -25.99
C LYS A 366 14.64 29.15 -25.68
N SER A 367 14.15 28.31 -26.58
CA SER A 367 14.26 26.88 -26.46
C SER A 367 15.69 26.39 -26.72
N LEU A 368 16.21 25.57 -25.80
CA LEU A 368 17.47 24.83 -25.96
C LEU A 368 17.25 23.45 -26.58
N GLY A 369 16.00 23.04 -26.76
CA GLY A 369 15.61 21.75 -27.29
C GLY A 369 14.67 20.99 -26.38
N THR A 370 14.37 19.74 -26.75
CA THR A 370 13.46 18.85 -26.03
C THR A 370 14.21 17.61 -25.53
N TRP A 371 13.83 17.16 -24.34
CA TRP A 371 14.36 15.95 -23.68
C TRP A 371 13.24 14.98 -23.34
N LEU A 372 13.57 13.72 -23.29
CA LEU A 372 12.70 12.67 -22.78
C LEU A 372 13.32 12.12 -21.50
N ALA A 373 12.64 12.29 -20.36
CA ALA A 373 12.97 11.59 -19.13
C ALA A 373 11.99 10.44 -18.87
N SER A 374 12.49 9.36 -18.35
CA SER A 374 11.68 8.20 -17.93
C SER A 374 12.36 7.51 -16.76
N SER A 375 11.58 6.86 -15.90
CA SER A 375 12.11 6.01 -14.82
C SER A 375 12.91 4.78 -15.34
N ARG A 376 12.91 4.55 -16.65
CA ARG A 376 13.74 3.54 -17.33
C ARG A 376 15.00 4.09 -18.00
N LEU A 377 15.15 5.42 -18.05
CA LEU A 377 16.34 6.06 -18.60
C LEU A 377 17.28 6.48 -17.47
N ASN A 378 18.57 6.29 -17.71
CA ASN A 378 19.59 6.81 -16.81
C ASN A 378 19.54 8.35 -16.75
N PRO A 379 20.01 8.97 -15.66
CA PRO A 379 20.13 10.41 -15.56
C PRO A 379 20.88 11.00 -16.76
N GLN A 380 20.40 12.13 -17.27
CA GLN A 380 20.96 12.80 -18.45
C GLN A 380 21.58 14.13 -18.05
N GLU A 381 22.74 14.43 -18.60
CA GLU A 381 23.41 15.72 -18.39
C GLU A 381 22.80 16.80 -19.29
N ILE A 382 22.57 17.98 -18.71
CA ILE A 382 22.13 19.18 -19.38
C ILE A 382 23.05 20.31 -18.93
N GLU A 383 23.57 21.10 -19.87
CA GLU A 383 24.41 22.26 -19.59
C GLU A 383 23.66 23.52 -19.95
N VAL A 384 23.49 24.43 -18.96
CA VAL A 384 22.84 25.72 -19.10
C VAL A 384 23.67 26.75 -18.33
N ASP A 385 24.00 27.87 -18.93
CA ASP A 385 24.85 28.91 -18.34
C ASP A 385 26.18 28.38 -17.77
N GLY A 386 26.82 27.40 -18.44
CA GLY A 386 28.04 26.75 -17.96
C GLY A 386 27.87 25.90 -16.70
N GLN A 387 26.64 25.69 -16.25
CA GLN A 387 26.32 24.81 -15.14
C GLN A 387 25.79 23.47 -15.65
N LYS A 388 26.34 22.38 -15.10
CA LYS A 388 25.91 21.02 -15.43
C LYS A 388 24.81 20.57 -14.46
N TRP A 389 23.69 20.15 -15.02
CA TRP A 389 22.57 19.57 -14.31
C TRP A 389 22.34 18.15 -14.79
N ARG A 390 22.01 17.24 -13.87
CA ARG A 390 21.55 15.90 -14.20
C ARG A 390 20.03 15.86 -14.08
N VAL A 391 19.32 15.45 -15.12
CA VAL A 391 17.87 15.31 -15.11
C VAL A 391 17.48 13.85 -15.15
N GLN A 392 16.48 13.49 -14.36
CA GLN A 392 15.88 12.15 -14.38
C GLN A 392 14.40 12.20 -13.97
N MET A 393 13.64 11.22 -14.41
CA MET A 393 12.35 10.87 -13.88
C MET A 393 12.52 9.70 -12.91
N ARG A 394 12.07 9.86 -11.68
CA ARG A 394 12.17 8.81 -10.65
C ARG A 394 10.93 8.83 -9.77
N ASN A 395 10.78 7.84 -8.89
CA ASN A 395 9.77 7.91 -7.84
C ASN A 395 10.03 9.11 -6.93
N GLU A 396 8.96 9.75 -6.49
CA GLU A 396 9.03 10.86 -5.55
C GLU A 396 9.74 10.44 -4.27
N ARG A 397 10.72 11.25 -3.81
CA ARG A 397 11.54 10.95 -2.64
C ARG A 397 11.19 11.82 -1.46
N TYR A 398 11.04 11.17 -0.31
CA TYR A 398 10.90 11.82 1.00
C TYR A 398 12.21 11.69 1.76
N TYR A 399 12.91 12.81 1.95
CA TYR A 399 14.20 12.82 2.62
C TYR A 399 14.04 12.78 4.14
N LEU A 400 14.84 11.92 4.78
CA LEU A 400 14.87 11.73 6.22
C LEU A 400 16.04 12.54 6.82
N PRO A 401 15.88 13.13 8.02
CA PRO A 401 16.96 13.83 8.70
C PRO A 401 17.97 12.88 9.39
N TYR A 402 17.98 11.61 9.02
CA TYR A 402 18.84 10.54 9.53
C TYR A 402 19.05 9.49 8.44
N ASN A 403 20.08 8.68 8.63
CA ASN A 403 20.38 7.56 7.76
C ASN A 403 19.91 6.24 8.36
N LEU A 404 19.42 5.34 7.52
CA LEU A 404 19.17 3.95 7.83
C LEU A 404 20.13 3.09 6.99
N GLN A 405 20.91 2.25 7.64
CA GLN A 405 21.85 1.33 7.01
C GLN A 405 21.38 -0.10 7.20
N LEU A 406 21.28 -0.87 6.12
CA LEU A 406 20.99 -2.31 6.19
C LEU A 406 22.27 -3.05 6.60
N VAL A 407 22.26 -3.59 7.81
CA VAL A 407 23.38 -4.39 8.32
C VAL A 407 23.30 -5.82 7.82
N ARG A 408 22.11 -6.42 7.92
CA ARG A 408 21.86 -7.80 7.49
C ARG A 408 20.38 -8.02 7.21
N ALA A 409 20.08 -8.77 6.15
CA ALA A 409 18.75 -9.28 5.85
C ALA A 409 18.74 -10.81 6.02
N ARG A 410 17.73 -11.34 6.73
CA ARG A 410 17.61 -12.77 7.04
C ARG A 410 16.22 -13.28 6.68
N GLN A 411 16.19 -14.36 5.92
CA GLN A 411 14.97 -15.10 5.61
C GLN A 411 15.07 -16.51 6.20
N GLU A 412 14.08 -16.90 6.98
CA GLU A 412 13.89 -18.28 7.39
C GLU A 412 12.69 -18.86 6.66
N VAL A 413 12.80 -20.10 6.21
CA VAL A 413 11.72 -20.83 5.53
C VAL A 413 11.22 -21.98 6.42
N TYR A 414 9.98 -22.39 6.22
CA TYR A 414 9.47 -23.61 6.87
C TYR A 414 10.21 -24.83 6.32
N GLN A 415 10.53 -25.76 7.20
CA GLN A 415 11.28 -26.95 6.86
C GLN A 415 10.57 -27.75 5.75
N GLY A 416 11.30 -28.05 4.67
CA GLY A 416 10.78 -28.79 3.52
C GLY A 416 9.92 -27.96 2.54
N THR A 417 9.87 -26.64 2.68
CA THR A 417 9.11 -25.75 1.78
C THR A 417 9.93 -24.55 1.35
N SER A 418 9.48 -23.84 0.31
CA SER A 418 9.99 -22.53 -0.09
C SER A 418 9.25 -21.37 0.59
N GLN A 419 8.27 -21.66 1.44
CA GLN A 419 7.45 -20.66 2.09
C GLN A 419 8.24 -19.97 3.21
N ALA A 420 8.30 -18.64 3.16
CA ALA A 420 8.97 -17.84 4.18
C ALA A 420 8.25 -17.97 5.53
N LYS A 421 9.02 -18.26 6.57
CA LYS A 421 8.59 -18.28 7.97
C LYS A 421 8.80 -16.94 8.64
N ILE A 422 9.98 -16.34 8.41
CA ILE A 422 10.38 -15.05 8.96
C ILE A 422 11.18 -14.28 7.92
N PHE A 423 10.84 -13.01 7.75
CA PHE A 423 11.72 -12.01 7.18
C PHE A 423 12.18 -11.07 8.31
N ALA A 424 13.48 -10.85 8.40
CA ALA A 424 14.07 -9.98 9.40
C ALA A 424 15.20 -9.14 8.79
N SER A 425 15.17 -7.84 9.04
CA SER A 425 16.21 -6.91 8.62
C SER A 425 16.84 -6.24 9.85
N ARG A 426 18.13 -6.42 10.02
CA ARG A 426 18.90 -5.69 11.02
C ARG A 426 19.34 -4.37 10.41
N VAL A 427 18.81 -3.27 10.93
CA VAL A 427 19.12 -1.92 10.46
C VAL A 427 19.87 -1.14 11.54
N ARG A 428 20.80 -0.29 11.11
CA ARG A 428 21.50 0.68 11.95
C ARG A 428 20.92 2.07 11.68
N ILE A 429 20.50 2.72 12.75
CA ILE A 429 19.98 4.10 12.74
C ILE A 429 21.16 5.02 13.04
N LEU A 430 21.43 5.96 12.14
CA LEU A 430 22.47 6.96 12.27
C LEU A 430 21.83 8.35 12.24
N ASN A 431 21.69 8.99 13.39
CA ASN A 431 21.08 10.31 13.52
C ASN A 431 22.04 11.31 14.15
N ALA A 432 22.63 12.16 13.33
CA ALA A 432 23.58 13.18 13.78
C ALA A 432 22.94 14.21 14.72
N ASN A 433 21.66 14.52 14.53
CA ASN A 433 20.95 15.52 15.35
C ASN A 433 20.76 15.05 16.79
N THR A 434 20.49 13.76 16.99
CA THR A 434 20.30 13.15 18.32
C THR A 434 21.54 12.43 18.82
N LYS A 435 22.62 12.37 18.02
CA LYS A 435 23.84 11.60 18.29
C LYS A 435 23.54 10.11 18.50
N GLU A 436 22.51 9.60 17.83
CA GLU A 436 22.09 8.22 17.96
C GLU A 436 22.79 7.36 16.90
N ASP A 437 23.37 6.26 17.37
CA ASP A 437 23.99 5.22 16.56
C ASP A 437 23.67 3.88 17.21
N ARG A 438 22.62 3.22 16.71
CA ARG A 438 22.19 1.92 17.23
C ARG A 438 21.64 1.02 16.16
N ALA A 439 21.81 -0.28 16.34
CA ALA A 439 21.18 -1.29 15.51
C ALA A 439 19.89 -1.83 16.14
N THR A 440 18.92 -2.15 15.31
CA THR A 440 17.64 -2.76 15.71
C THR A 440 17.19 -3.77 14.65
N ASP A 441 16.38 -4.74 15.08
CA ASP A 441 15.82 -5.74 14.17
C ASP A 441 14.36 -5.37 13.81
N ILE A 442 14.08 -5.38 12.52
CA ILE A 442 12.72 -5.22 11.97
C ILE A 442 12.27 -6.58 11.45
N THR A 443 11.13 -7.07 11.93
CA THR A 443 10.55 -8.34 11.48
C THR A 443 9.11 -8.13 10.99
N MET A 444 8.51 -9.13 10.35
CA MET A 444 7.14 -9.07 9.82
C MET A 444 6.11 -8.56 10.85
N ASN A 445 6.27 -8.93 12.14
CA ASN A 445 5.33 -8.58 13.20
C ASN A 445 5.89 -7.56 14.23
N ASN A 446 7.12 -7.11 14.05
CA ASN A 446 7.75 -6.14 14.93
C ASN A 446 8.39 -5.00 14.11
N PRO A 447 7.58 -4.01 13.67
CA PRO A 447 8.07 -2.88 12.90
C PRO A 447 8.89 -1.92 13.77
N LEU A 448 9.83 -1.24 13.14
CA LEU A 448 10.53 -0.12 13.76
C LEU A 448 9.63 1.12 13.72
N ARG A 449 9.45 1.76 14.88
CA ARG A 449 8.82 3.08 14.98
C ARG A 449 9.87 4.10 15.37
N TYR A 450 10.11 5.06 14.47
CA TYR A 450 11.15 6.06 14.67
C TYR A 450 10.80 7.39 14.00
N ALA A 451 10.98 8.48 14.73
CA ALA A 451 10.74 9.85 14.25
C ALA A 451 9.36 10.06 13.55
N GLY A 452 8.31 9.48 14.11
CA GLY A 452 6.93 9.60 13.57
C GLY A 452 6.62 8.66 12.40
N LEU A 453 7.60 7.91 11.92
CA LEU A 453 7.45 6.91 10.86
C LEU A 453 7.44 5.48 11.43
N THR A 454 6.76 4.59 10.72
CA THR A 454 6.74 3.16 11.03
C THR A 454 7.27 2.38 9.83
N PHE A 455 8.32 1.59 10.06
CA PHE A 455 9.01 0.79 9.03
C PHE A 455 8.60 -0.66 9.20
N TYR A 456 7.86 -1.19 8.23
CA TYR A 456 7.38 -2.56 8.19
C TYR A 456 8.24 -3.39 7.24
N GLN A 457 8.61 -4.62 7.65
CA GLN A 457 9.24 -5.57 6.73
C GLN A 457 8.26 -5.98 5.65
N SER A 458 8.53 -5.63 4.40
CA SER A 458 7.62 -5.87 3.27
C SER A 458 8.16 -6.95 2.33
N THR A 459 9.34 -6.72 1.74
CA THR A 459 9.93 -7.62 0.75
C THR A 459 11.37 -7.97 1.12
N MET A 460 11.84 -9.09 0.61
CA MET A 460 13.24 -9.50 0.71
C MET A 460 13.60 -10.28 -0.55
N GLY A 461 14.76 -10.00 -1.11
CA GLY A 461 15.27 -10.66 -2.29
C GLY A 461 16.75 -11.01 -2.13
N GLN A 462 17.28 -11.67 -3.15
CA GLN A 462 18.72 -11.83 -3.29
C GLN A 462 19.28 -10.63 -4.07
N GLY A 463 20.33 -10.04 -3.53
CA GLY A 463 21.08 -8.94 -4.13
C GLY A 463 22.58 -9.18 -3.99
N GLU A 464 23.38 -8.27 -4.46
CA GLU A 464 24.82 -8.26 -4.17
C GLU A 464 25.05 -7.57 -2.82
N ARG A 465 26.01 -8.07 -2.03
CA ARG A 465 26.37 -7.39 -0.79
C ARG A 465 27.09 -6.09 -1.10
N GLY A 466 26.64 -5.02 -0.44
CA GLY A 466 27.32 -3.74 -0.52
C GLY A 466 28.74 -3.80 0.05
N PRO A 467 29.66 -2.95 -0.44
CA PRO A 467 31.03 -2.91 0.05
C PRO A 467 31.07 -2.54 1.55
N GLY A 468 31.89 -3.26 2.30
CA GLY A 468 32.11 -3.00 3.73
C GLY A 468 31.16 -3.68 4.70
N THR A 469 30.30 -4.60 4.24
CA THR A 469 29.37 -5.35 5.13
C THR A 469 30.11 -6.12 6.23
N ALA A 470 31.23 -6.79 5.92
CA ALA A 470 32.06 -7.50 6.92
C ALA A 470 32.63 -6.54 7.96
N ALA A 471 33.15 -5.39 7.55
CA ALA A 471 33.66 -4.36 8.46
C ALA A 471 32.57 -3.79 9.35
N LEU A 472 31.36 -3.58 8.83
CA LEU A 472 30.21 -3.10 9.57
C LEU A 472 29.73 -4.11 10.62
N LEU A 473 29.62 -5.39 10.24
CA LEU A 473 29.26 -6.47 11.16
C LEU A 473 30.31 -6.64 12.27
N SER A 474 31.61 -6.50 11.92
CA SER A 474 32.72 -6.48 12.87
C SER A 474 32.56 -5.36 13.90
N ALA A 475 32.35 -4.13 13.44
CA ALA A 475 32.18 -2.96 14.31
C ALA A 475 30.98 -3.09 15.28
N LEU A 476 29.88 -3.71 14.82
CA LEU A 476 28.67 -3.86 15.63
C LEU A 476 28.71 -5.06 16.60
N SER A 477 29.45 -6.11 16.27
CA SER A 477 29.52 -7.35 17.05
C SER A 477 30.75 -7.46 17.95
N GLY A 478 31.76 -6.60 17.71
CA GLY A 478 33.06 -6.69 18.38
C GLY A 478 33.90 -7.89 17.94
N ARG A 479 33.51 -8.59 16.86
CA ARG A 479 34.27 -9.73 16.30
C ARG A 479 35.15 -9.27 15.13
N PRO A 480 36.24 -9.96 14.82
CA PRO A 480 37.13 -9.59 13.71
C PRO A 480 36.39 -9.69 12.36
N PRO A 481 36.71 -8.83 11.37
CA PRO A 481 36.08 -8.87 10.04
C PRO A 481 36.18 -10.23 9.35
N SER A 482 37.24 -10.99 9.60
CA SER A 482 37.45 -12.34 9.05
C SER A 482 36.33 -13.31 9.36
N ASP A 483 35.65 -13.18 10.51
CA ASP A 483 34.53 -14.04 10.88
C ASP A 483 33.29 -13.87 9.98
N PHE A 484 33.25 -12.79 9.23
CA PHE A 484 32.12 -12.43 8.34
C PHE A 484 32.42 -12.59 6.86
N VAL A 485 33.71 -12.70 6.47
CA VAL A 485 34.12 -12.89 5.06
C VAL A 485 33.63 -14.23 4.52
N ASP A 486 33.76 -15.31 5.28
CA ASP A 486 33.25 -16.63 4.88
C ASP A 486 31.72 -16.69 4.75
N MET A 487 31.00 -15.81 5.45
CA MET A 487 29.55 -15.65 5.30
C MET A 487 29.21 -14.89 4.02
N GLU A 488 30.05 -13.96 3.58
CA GLU A 488 29.88 -13.22 2.34
C GLU A 488 29.96 -14.14 1.10
N GLU A 489 30.92 -15.09 1.11
CA GLU A 489 31.06 -16.03 -0.01
C GLU A 489 29.97 -17.10 -0.08
N LYS A 490 29.40 -17.52 1.05
CA LYS A 490 28.47 -18.66 1.10
C LYS A 490 26.99 -18.32 0.92
N GLU A 491 26.55 -17.11 1.28
CA GLU A 491 25.11 -16.79 1.33
C GLU A 491 24.63 -15.78 0.28
N GLY A 492 25.53 -15.15 -0.49
CA GLY A 492 25.18 -14.01 -1.36
C GLY A 492 24.61 -12.82 -0.58
N GLY A 493 24.73 -11.63 -1.09
CA GLY A 493 24.06 -10.45 -0.52
C GLY A 493 22.55 -10.58 -0.60
N ARG A 494 21.84 -9.88 0.30
CA ARG A 494 20.38 -9.80 0.25
C ARG A 494 19.96 -8.34 0.23
N ASN A 495 18.86 -8.08 -0.43
CA ASN A 495 18.19 -6.79 -0.36
C ASN A 495 16.97 -6.91 0.55
N SER A 496 16.63 -5.81 1.17
CA SER A 496 15.42 -5.67 1.98
C SER A 496 14.60 -4.49 1.50
N GLY A 497 13.29 -4.69 1.46
CA GLY A 497 12.33 -3.64 1.22
C GLY A 497 11.45 -3.43 2.44
N LEU A 498 11.44 -2.19 2.95
CA LEU A 498 10.62 -1.76 4.06
C LEU A 498 9.50 -0.86 3.55
N GLN A 499 8.25 -1.18 3.87
CA GLN A 499 7.15 -0.24 3.71
C GLN A 499 7.20 0.77 4.84
N VAL A 500 7.20 2.04 4.51
CA VAL A 500 7.32 3.14 5.47
C VAL A 500 6.03 3.93 5.49
N VAL A 501 5.41 4.03 6.66
CA VAL A 501 4.13 4.69 6.85
C VAL A 501 4.27 5.83 7.84
N GLY A 502 3.96 7.04 7.38
CA GLY A 502 3.77 8.22 8.22
C GLY A 502 2.27 8.48 8.37
N ASN A 503 1.72 8.24 9.56
CA ASN A 503 0.30 8.49 9.83
C ASN A 503 0.14 9.25 11.16
N PRO A 504 -0.19 10.56 11.13
CA PRO A 504 -0.34 11.37 12.34
C PRO A 504 -1.53 10.91 13.20
N SER A 505 -2.53 10.28 12.62
CA SER A 505 -3.72 9.78 13.33
C SER A 505 -3.66 8.29 13.69
N MET A 506 -2.49 7.66 13.66
CA MET A 506 -2.34 6.22 13.88
C MET A 506 -2.88 5.74 15.25
N LEU A 507 -2.95 6.62 16.24
CA LEU A 507 -3.52 6.31 17.56
C LEU A 507 -5.05 6.40 17.60
N ALA A 508 -5.70 7.05 16.62
CA ALA A 508 -7.15 7.26 16.62
C ALA A 508 -7.96 5.96 16.62
N PRO A 509 -7.65 4.92 15.80
CA PRO A 509 -8.36 3.64 15.86
C PRO A 509 -8.23 2.95 17.22
N TYR A 510 -7.04 2.94 17.81
CA TYR A 510 -6.81 2.33 19.13
C TYR A 510 -7.58 3.06 20.22
N THR A 511 -7.49 4.38 20.25
CA THR A 511 -8.19 5.23 21.21
C THR A 511 -9.71 5.07 21.03
N GLY A 512 -10.20 5.13 19.79
CA GLY A 512 -11.62 4.95 19.47
C GLY A 512 -12.14 3.58 19.90
N CYS A 513 -11.43 2.49 19.60
CA CYS A 513 -11.80 1.13 20.00
C CYS A 513 -11.80 0.98 21.53
N LEU A 514 -10.83 1.54 22.25
CA LEU A 514 -10.81 1.53 23.71
C LEU A 514 -12.02 2.28 24.28
N LEU A 515 -12.32 3.47 23.79
CA LEU A 515 -13.47 4.25 24.22
C LEU A 515 -14.80 3.52 23.96
N VAL A 516 -14.95 2.90 22.79
CA VAL A 516 -16.14 2.09 22.46
C VAL A 516 -16.22 0.87 23.38
N GLY A 517 -15.13 0.14 23.56
CA GLY A 517 -15.08 -1.04 24.43
C GLY A 517 -15.44 -0.72 25.88
N PHE A 518 -14.84 0.34 26.44
CA PHE A 518 -15.18 0.80 27.79
C PHE A 518 -16.61 1.32 27.89
N GLY A 519 -17.08 2.06 26.87
CA GLY A 519 -18.46 2.53 26.84
C GLY A 519 -19.48 1.40 26.84
N MET A 520 -19.27 0.37 26.03
CA MET A 520 -20.10 -0.83 25.97
C MET A 520 -20.05 -1.63 27.29
N LEU A 521 -18.83 -1.83 27.85
CA LEU A 521 -18.66 -2.52 29.11
C LEU A 521 -19.39 -1.80 30.25
N TRP A 522 -19.26 -0.44 30.32
CA TRP A 522 -19.98 0.38 31.28
C TRP A 522 -21.48 0.19 31.17
N GLN A 523 -22.01 0.28 29.95
CA GLN A 523 -23.45 0.14 29.70
C GLN A 523 -23.96 -1.25 30.08
N PHE A 524 -23.18 -2.29 29.72
CA PHE A 524 -23.50 -3.67 30.09
C PHE A 524 -23.52 -3.87 31.61
N LEU A 525 -22.48 -3.43 32.32
CA LEU A 525 -22.37 -3.56 33.77
C LEU A 525 -23.47 -2.80 34.47
N PHE A 526 -23.81 -1.60 33.98
CA PHE A 526 -24.90 -0.81 34.52
C PHE A 526 -26.25 -1.52 34.39
N HIS A 527 -26.55 -2.03 33.22
CA HIS A 527 -27.81 -2.78 33.02
C HIS A 527 -27.83 -4.12 33.76
N LEU A 528 -26.71 -4.82 33.83
CA LEU A 528 -26.57 -6.08 34.55
C LEU A 528 -26.82 -5.86 36.06
N THR A 529 -26.20 -4.84 36.65
CA THR A 529 -26.42 -4.53 38.09
C THR A 529 -27.86 -4.17 38.41
N ASN A 530 -28.49 -3.37 37.56
CA ASN A 530 -29.91 -3.03 37.70
C ASN A 530 -30.83 -4.26 37.56
N PHE A 531 -30.53 -5.14 36.58
CA PHE A 531 -31.29 -6.39 36.40
C PHE A 531 -31.15 -7.34 37.59
N LEU A 532 -29.94 -7.51 38.09
CA LEU A 532 -29.68 -8.39 39.25
C LEU A 532 -30.31 -7.83 40.53
N ALA A 533 -30.27 -6.53 40.77
CA ALA A 533 -30.94 -5.88 41.89
C ALA A 533 -32.46 -6.09 41.83
N LYS A 534 -33.06 -5.88 40.67
CA LYS A 534 -34.50 -6.13 40.46
C LYS A 534 -34.88 -7.60 40.72
N ARG A 535 -34.08 -8.54 40.25
CA ARG A 535 -34.31 -9.99 40.45
C ARG A 535 -34.13 -10.39 41.91
N ALA A 536 -33.28 -9.70 42.66
CA ALA A 536 -33.03 -9.95 44.08
C ALA A 536 -34.05 -9.23 45.01
N GLY A 537 -35.03 -8.51 44.45
CA GLY A 537 -36.00 -7.72 45.24
C GLY A 537 -35.37 -6.51 45.94
N LEU A 538 -34.16 -6.11 45.53
CA LEU A 538 -33.44 -4.98 46.06
C LEU A 538 -33.81 -3.70 45.27
N PRO A 539 -33.87 -2.52 45.93
CA PRO A 539 -34.00 -1.27 45.16
C PRO A 539 -32.87 -1.15 44.14
N PRO A 540 -33.12 -0.54 42.96
CA PRO A 540 -32.06 -0.26 42.01
C PRO A 540 -30.95 0.53 42.76
N PRO A 541 -29.67 0.20 42.54
CA PRO A 541 -28.59 0.87 43.23
C PRO A 541 -28.73 2.38 42.99
N GLY A 542 -29.19 3.09 44.00
CA GLY A 542 -29.23 4.54 43.99
C GLY A 542 -27.79 5.01 43.97
N PHE A 543 -27.36 5.62 42.87
CA PHE A 543 -26.00 6.15 42.74
C PHE A 543 -25.85 7.43 43.58
N GLY A 544 -25.72 7.27 44.90
CA GLY A 544 -25.06 8.27 45.74
C GLY A 544 -23.57 8.35 45.36
N VAL A 545 -22.94 9.45 45.69
CA VAL A 545 -21.50 9.69 45.35
C VAL A 545 -20.56 8.49 45.64
N PRO A 546 -20.73 7.71 46.73
CA PRO A 546 -19.92 6.54 46.99
C PRO A 546 -20.11 5.39 45.99
N HIS A 547 -21.34 5.15 45.53
CA HIS A 547 -21.61 4.07 44.55
C HIS A 547 -21.24 4.45 43.11
N ALA A 548 -21.20 5.74 42.80
CA ALA A 548 -20.74 6.24 41.51
C ALA A 548 -19.22 6.03 41.29
N LEU A 549 -18.44 5.94 42.37
CA LEU A 549 -17.03 5.65 42.32
C LEU A 549 -16.72 4.18 41.98
N LEU A 550 -17.61 3.24 42.29
CA LEU A 550 -17.38 1.80 42.02
C LEU A 550 -17.12 1.49 40.56
N PRO A 551 -17.92 1.96 39.57
CA PRO A 551 -17.59 1.72 38.16
C PRO A 551 -16.32 2.43 37.74
N LEU A 552 -16.03 3.62 38.26
CA LEU A 552 -14.76 4.32 37.94
C LEU A 552 -13.58 3.55 38.52
N CYS A 553 -13.68 3.03 39.74
CA CYS A 553 -12.67 2.20 40.37
C CYS A 553 -12.48 0.86 39.63
N ALA A 554 -13.59 0.23 39.18
CA ALA A 554 -13.53 -0.98 38.38
C ALA A 554 -12.81 -0.74 37.04
N LEU A 555 -13.06 0.41 36.41
CA LEU A 555 -12.42 0.83 35.18
C LEU A 555 -10.91 1.08 35.37
N LEU A 556 -10.54 1.76 36.44
CA LEU A 556 -9.13 2.01 36.81
C LEU A 556 -8.38 0.72 37.17
N ILE A 557 -9.04 -0.26 37.77
CA ILE A 557 -8.46 -1.60 38.06
C ILE A 557 -8.19 -2.38 36.78
N MET A 558 -8.92 -2.12 35.68
CA MET A 558 -8.71 -2.78 34.39
C MET A 558 -7.55 -2.19 33.57
N VAL A 559 -7.10 -0.96 33.87
CA VAL A 559 -6.00 -0.30 33.15
C VAL A 559 -4.73 -1.16 33.09
N PRO A 560 -4.28 -1.83 34.18
CA PRO A 560 -3.14 -2.71 34.12
C PRO A 560 -3.33 -3.95 33.25
N ASP A 561 -4.56 -4.49 33.21
CA ASP A 561 -4.86 -5.67 32.41
C ASP A 561 -4.73 -5.33 30.93
N VAL A 562 -5.17 -4.14 30.52
CA VAL A 562 -4.97 -3.61 29.16
C VAL A 562 -3.49 -3.43 28.84
N PHE A 563 -2.71 -2.93 29.81
CA PHE A 563 -1.26 -2.75 29.63
C PHE A 563 -0.52 -4.09 29.56
N ILE A 564 -0.90 -5.06 30.39
CA ILE A 564 -0.35 -6.44 30.35
C ILE A 564 -0.75 -7.13 29.03
N ALA A 565 -1.98 -6.91 28.54
CA ALA A 565 -2.41 -7.38 27.23
C ALA A 565 -1.56 -6.81 26.11
N TRP A 566 -1.28 -5.52 26.16
CA TRP A 566 -0.44 -4.85 25.18
C TRP A 566 1.00 -5.40 25.19
N ILE A 567 1.59 -5.62 26.36
CA ILE A 567 2.91 -6.26 26.50
C ILE A 567 2.88 -7.70 26.00
N ALA A 568 1.83 -8.46 26.30
CA ALA A 568 1.66 -9.84 25.87
C ALA A 568 1.54 -9.96 24.34
N ILE A 569 0.79 -9.06 23.72
CA ILE A 569 0.68 -8.95 22.26
C ILE A 569 2.03 -8.61 21.65
N LYS A 570 2.75 -7.64 22.25
CA LYS A 570 4.06 -7.21 21.77
C LYS A 570 5.11 -8.34 21.83
N ASN A 571 5.02 -9.21 22.83
CA ASN A 571 5.98 -10.30 23.05
C ASN A 571 5.51 -11.66 22.47
N GLY A 572 4.36 -11.72 21.80
CA GLY A 572 3.82 -12.94 21.18
C GLY A 572 3.39 -14.04 22.17
N THR A 573 3.14 -13.69 23.44
CA THR A 573 2.78 -14.65 24.49
C THR A 573 1.27 -14.83 24.58
N PHE A 574 0.72 -15.80 23.84
CA PHE A 574 -0.72 -16.13 23.83
C PHE A 574 -1.28 -16.53 25.20
N PHE A 575 -0.47 -17.14 26.07
CA PHE A 575 -0.91 -17.51 27.41
C PHE A 575 -1.26 -16.29 28.27
N ALA A 576 -0.50 -15.19 28.17
CA ALA A 576 -0.78 -13.94 28.85
C ALA A 576 -2.11 -13.28 28.35
N LEU A 577 -2.45 -13.45 27.08
CA LEU A 577 -3.73 -13.00 26.51
C LEU A 577 -4.93 -13.72 27.13
N ALA A 578 -4.83 -15.04 27.34
CA ALA A 578 -5.88 -15.83 27.98
C ALA A 578 -6.09 -15.41 29.45
N VAL A 579 -4.99 -15.16 30.19
CA VAL A 579 -5.04 -14.65 31.56
C VAL A 579 -5.70 -13.26 31.60
N VAL A 580 -5.34 -12.36 30.68
CA VAL A 580 -5.90 -11.02 30.63
C VAL A 580 -7.40 -11.02 30.25
N ALA A 581 -7.86 -11.94 29.41
CA ALA A 581 -9.28 -12.07 29.06
C ALA A 581 -10.16 -12.54 30.22
N VAL A 582 -9.62 -13.40 31.10
CA VAL A 582 -10.35 -13.98 32.24
C VAL A 582 -10.29 -13.11 33.48
N THR A 583 -9.21 -12.36 33.69
CA THR A 583 -8.97 -11.55 34.90
C THR A 583 -10.04 -10.47 35.14
N PRO A 584 -10.51 -9.71 34.13
CA PRO A 584 -11.57 -8.72 34.34
C PRO A 584 -12.89 -9.34 34.78
N PHE A 585 -13.22 -10.54 34.27
CA PHE A 585 -14.43 -11.26 34.65
C PHE A 585 -14.35 -11.70 36.12
N ILE A 586 -13.24 -12.28 36.54
CA ILE A 586 -13.00 -12.67 37.93
C ILE A 586 -13.06 -11.44 38.85
N ARG A 587 -12.41 -10.32 38.47
CA ARG A 587 -12.45 -9.07 39.22
C ARG A 587 -13.85 -8.49 39.31
N GLY A 588 -14.63 -8.56 38.25
CA GLY A 588 -16.03 -8.13 38.26
C GLY A 588 -16.90 -8.94 39.24
N VAL A 589 -16.71 -10.25 39.26
CA VAL A 589 -17.40 -11.13 40.23
C VAL A 589 -16.96 -10.85 41.67
N LEU A 590 -15.67 -10.61 41.91
CA LEU A 590 -15.14 -10.28 43.23
C LEU A 590 -15.62 -8.88 43.70
N ALA A 591 -15.63 -7.88 42.84
CA ALA A 591 -16.17 -6.56 43.14
C ALA A 591 -17.67 -6.64 43.49
N TRP A 592 -18.42 -7.50 42.84
CA TRP A 592 -19.83 -7.77 43.16
C TRP A 592 -20.01 -8.48 44.49
N GLN A 593 -19.14 -9.43 44.88
CA GLN A 593 -19.16 -10.08 46.20
C GLN A 593 -18.81 -9.09 47.31
N VAL A 594 -17.85 -8.19 47.10
CA VAL A 594 -17.54 -7.07 48.00
C VAL A 594 -18.73 -6.14 48.19
N TRP A 595 -19.43 -5.81 47.11
CA TRP A 595 -20.63 -4.98 47.14
C TRP A 595 -21.76 -5.63 47.96
N ARG A 596 -21.88 -6.98 47.91
CA ARG A 596 -22.84 -7.72 48.73
C ARG A 596 -22.45 -7.87 50.20
N GLY A 597 -21.32 -7.37 50.63
CA GLY A 597 -20.82 -7.48 51.99
C GLY A 597 -20.42 -8.89 52.40
N LYS A 598 -20.33 -9.84 51.43
CA LYS A 598 -19.90 -11.21 51.65
C LYS A 598 -18.39 -11.36 51.36
N PHE A 599 -17.67 -12.02 52.24
CA PHE A 599 -16.25 -12.31 52.08
C PHE A 599 -15.35 -11.08 51.82
N LEU A 600 -15.66 -9.98 52.49
CA LEU A 600 -15.06 -8.66 52.25
C LEU A 600 -13.51 -8.69 52.26
N VAL A 601 -12.91 -9.28 53.29
CA VAL A 601 -11.46 -9.34 53.45
C VAL A 601 -10.83 -10.24 52.40
N PHE A 602 -11.42 -11.39 52.11
CA PHE A 602 -10.93 -12.35 51.14
C PHE A 602 -11.01 -11.79 49.70
N ALA A 603 -12.12 -11.12 49.38
CA ALA A 603 -12.29 -10.49 48.07
C ALA A 603 -11.33 -9.31 47.89
N MET A 604 -11.03 -8.53 48.93
CA MET A 604 -10.03 -7.45 48.89
C MET A 604 -8.60 -7.99 48.71
N VAL A 605 -8.25 -9.09 49.35
CA VAL A 605 -6.95 -9.75 49.18
C VAL A 605 -6.79 -10.27 47.75
N LEU A 606 -7.84 -10.89 47.18
CA LEU A 606 -7.81 -11.37 45.80
C LEU A 606 -7.80 -10.25 44.76
N LEU A 607 -8.39 -9.09 45.06
CA LEU A 607 -8.28 -7.90 44.20
C LEU A 607 -6.86 -7.29 44.22
N LEU A 608 -6.15 -7.42 45.35
CA LEU A 608 -4.76 -6.94 45.54
C LEU A 608 -3.70 -7.91 45.01
N ALA A 609 -3.94 -9.20 45.03
CA ALA A 609 -2.96 -10.20 44.68
C ALA A 609 -2.33 -9.99 43.27
N PRO A 610 -3.10 -9.70 42.20
CA PRO A 610 -2.51 -9.41 40.89
C PRO A 610 -1.68 -8.14 40.88
N THR A 611 -2.02 -7.13 41.68
CA THR A 611 -1.24 -5.89 41.82
C THR A 611 0.10 -6.14 42.48
N ILE A 612 0.10 -6.97 43.53
CA ILE A 612 1.35 -7.36 44.25
C ILE A 612 2.26 -8.20 43.33
N ILE A 613 1.68 -9.08 42.51
CA ILE A 613 2.45 -9.88 41.54
C ILE A 613 2.96 -9.04 40.38
N ALA A 614 2.21 -8.01 39.97
CA ALA A 614 2.60 -7.13 38.87
C ALA A 614 3.77 -6.16 39.23
N VAL A 615 3.95 -5.82 40.52
CA VAL A 615 4.98 -4.89 40.96
C VAL A 615 6.41 -5.37 40.66
N PRO A 616 6.83 -6.61 40.93
CA PRO A 616 8.17 -7.10 40.55
C PRO A 616 8.38 -7.13 39.03
N PHE A 617 7.31 -7.46 38.26
CA PHE A 617 7.36 -7.39 36.81
C PHE A 617 7.48 -5.95 36.30
N ALA A 618 6.78 -5.02 36.91
CA ALA A 618 6.86 -3.60 36.60
C ALA A 618 8.26 -3.03 36.92
N LEU A 619 8.88 -3.40 38.03
CA LEU A 619 10.23 -2.98 38.40
C LEU A 619 11.27 -3.54 37.42
N LYS A 620 11.16 -4.80 37.02
CA LYS A 620 12.07 -5.40 36.04
C LYS A 620 11.94 -4.76 34.64
N TYR A 621 10.73 -4.30 34.28
CA TYR A 621 10.48 -3.62 33.00
C TYR A 621 10.83 -2.12 33.02
N GLN A 622 11.00 -1.52 34.20
CA GLN A 622 11.41 -0.13 34.39
C GLN A 622 12.83 0.12 33.85
N GLU A 623 13.73 -0.86 33.95
CA GLU A 623 15.09 -0.80 33.41
C GLU A 623 15.11 -0.75 31.86
N THR A 624 14.05 -1.27 31.19
CA THR A 624 14.00 -1.37 29.72
C THR A 624 13.09 -0.34 29.05
N HIS A 625 12.11 0.24 29.75
CA HIS A 625 11.02 1.04 29.13
C HIS A 625 10.71 2.38 29.82
N GLY A 626 11.52 2.83 30.78
CA GLY A 626 11.39 4.16 31.39
C GLY A 626 10.16 4.37 32.29
N SER A 627 9.88 5.61 32.63
CA SER A 627 8.96 6.06 33.70
C SER A 627 7.44 5.81 33.49
N MET A 628 7.03 5.08 32.48
CA MET A 628 5.59 4.87 32.14
C MET A 628 4.82 4.00 33.14
N LEU A 629 5.49 3.28 34.01
CA LEU A 629 4.85 2.32 34.95
C LEU A 629 4.32 2.97 36.23
N TRP A 630 4.87 4.09 36.64
CA TRP A 630 4.44 4.81 37.84
C TRP A 630 2.98 5.31 37.77
N PRO A 631 2.49 5.92 36.66
CA PRO A 631 1.10 6.33 36.56
C PRO A 631 0.11 5.18 36.69
N VAL A 632 0.46 3.99 36.17
CA VAL A 632 -0.38 2.79 36.23
C VAL A 632 -0.50 2.27 37.67
N SER A 633 0.62 2.21 38.40
CA SER A 633 0.65 1.78 39.80
C SER A 633 -0.09 2.75 40.73
N ILE A 634 0.03 4.06 40.48
CA ILE A 634 -0.70 5.10 41.21
C ILE A 634 -2.19 5.00 40.96
N ALA A 635 -2.62 4.80 39.71
CA ALA A 635 -4.04 4.63 39.36
C ALA A 635 -4.67 3.40 40.02
N GLN A 636 -3.92 2.28 40.11
CA GLN A 636 -4.37 1.09 40.83
C GLN A 636 -4.54 1.32 42.32
N PHE A 637 -3.56 1.99 42.95
CA PHE A 637 -3.60 2.29 44.38
C PHE A 637 -4.75 3.24 44.70
N ALA A 638 -4.98 4.26 43.86
CA ALA A 638 -6.10 5.18 44.01
C ALA A 638 -7.47 4.46 43.84
N ALA A 639 -7.57 3.53 42.88
CA ALA A 639 -8.77 2.71 42.71
C ALA A 639 -9.04 1.79 43.90
N PHE A 640 -7.98 1.21 44.46
CA PHE A 640 -8.07 0.39 45.70
C PHE A 640 -8.56 1.22 46.89
N LEU A 641 -8.00 2.41 47.08
CA LEU A 641 -8.45 3.32 48.15
C LEU A 641 -9.92 3.74 47.99
N GLY A 642 -10.36 3.98 46.74
CA GLY A 642 -11.75 4.28 46.40
C GLY A 642 -12.70 3.13 46.74
N ILE A 643 -12.34 1.89 46.43
CA ILE A 643 -13.13 0.70 46.80
C ILE A 643 -13.15 0.51 48.32
N ALA A 644 -11.98 0.63 48.97
CA ALA A 644 -11.91 0.53 50.42
C ALA A 644 -12.77 1.59 51.10
N TYR A 645 -12.75 2.85 50.66
CA TYR A 645 -13.58 3.90 51.16
C TYR A 645 -15.08 3.59 51.03
N VAL A 646 -15.54 3.14 49.84
CA VAL A 646 -16.94 2.76 49.61
C VAL A 646 -17.39 1.61 50.52
N VAL A 647 -16.51 0.63 50.71
CA VAL A 647 -16.77 -0.54 51.55
C VAL A 647 -16.86 -0.16 53.02
N PHE A 648 -15.96 0.70 53.53
CA PHE A 648 -15.93 1.12 54.93
C PHE A 648 -17.02 2.16 55.23
N SER A 649 -17.38 3.04 54.31
CA SER A 649 -18.44 4.05 54.51
C SER A 649 -19.85 3.47 54.53
N ASN A 650 -20.06 2.29 53.95
CA ASN A 650 -21.35 1.60 53.91
C ASN A 650 -21.50 0.47 54.95
N ARG A 651 -20.64 0.39 55.98
CA ARG A 651 -20.91 -0.51 57.11
C ARG A 651 -22.16 -0.05 57.84
N PRO A 652 -23.20 -0.90 57.99
CA PRO A 652 -24.29 -0.56 58.87
C PRO A 652 -23.73 -0.32 60.26
N SER A 653 -24.02 0.84 60.86
CA SER A 653 -23.68 1.14 62.24
C SER A 653 -24.28 0.06 63.11
N SER A 654 -23.43 -0.80 63.69
CA SER A 654 -23.83 -1.76 64.72
C SER A 654 -24.13 -1.03 66.02
N SER A 655 -25.27 -0.34 66.07
CA SER A 655 -25.81 0.20 67.31
C SER A 655 -27.33 0.34 67.19
N THR A 656 -28.02 -0.78 67.34
CA THR A 656 -29.31 -0.77 67.98
C THR A 656 -29.35 -1.92 68.97
N PRO A 657 -29.41 -1.65 70.30
CA PRO A 657 -29.60 -2.71 71.26
C PRO A 657 -30.97 -3.28 71.12
N ALA A 658 -31.11 -4.60 71.19
CA ALA A 658 -32.35 -5.31 71.39
C ALA A 658 -32.97 -4.79 72.66
N HIS A 659 -34.09 -4.14 72.54
CA HIS A 659 -35.04 -3.99 73.69
C HIS A 659 -36.44 -4.39 73.23
N ALA A 660 -36.90 -5.42 73.95
CA ALA A 660 -38.25 -5.98 74.18
C ALA A 660 -38.83 -6.85 73.03
#